data_2797e67b4e6ff9d7f32ccd9e2e9dc566
#
_entry.id   2797e67b4e6ff9d7f32ccd9e2e9dc566
#
_cell.length_a   1.000
_cell.length_b   1.000
_cell.length_c   1.000
_cell.angle_alpha   90.00
_cell.angle_beta   90.00
_cell.angle_gamma   90.00
#
_symmetry.space_group_name_H-M   'P 1'
#
loop_
_entity.id
_entity.type
_entity.pdbx_description
1 polymer ?
#
loop_
_entity_poly.entity_id
_entity_poly.type
_entity_poly.pdbx_seq_one_letter_code
_entity_poly.pdbx_strand_id
1 'polypeptide(L)'
;MSLKYEKLIRKMTLAEKAVMMSGKNTWETVDFEKYGIPSMVMSDGPHGLRRQAGAGDHLGLNASLPATCFPTAAGVANSWDEALGEEIGEALAEEAVTMGVNVILGPGLNIKRSPLCGRNFEYFSEDPYHAGKMAAAYVRGIQSKGIAACPKHFAANSQELRRMANDSVVDERTFREIYTTGFEIAIKEGKSKSIMSSYNEVNGIYANENSHMLQEILVDEWGFDGFVVSDWGGSNDHALGVKNGSHLEMPGTGKSGMYDIVHAVENGDLDEAVLDQRLDELLNVIFSTHQATEDAKGKTFDVEAHHNLARKAAEESIVLLKNEDQILPLKPGTKVAVIGDFAKVPRYQGAGSSLVNSAKQPEAILDVIGSTDLDVVAYEQGYIRNRKPNQKLTKAAVELAKKADIVLFFGGLDEISESEGLDRTHMSMPTAQETLLNELTTVNKNIIVVLSAGSAIEMPWYPYVKGIVHGYLGGQAGASAMLNVLTGKVNPSGKLNETYPIHYEDTPAYAYYPSKERSSEYRESLYVGYRYYTTVGKSTRFPFGYGLSYTTFEYKDLKVDAEGVTFTIKNTGNVPGTEIAQLYVGKSSETVFRPVRELKGFVRVELQPGEEKEVRIGFDDKTFRFYDTRTDSWEIESGTYQIMIGENAQQMVLEGALDVKGTVENGGYKKEELPEYFSGKIKDISDEKFRILYGREIPDGSWSGEIQMNDAVCQLYYGKGILGKLLCAILKLLLKISDWKGKPNLNVLFNYNMPIRGYAKMTGGIVTMKMAEALTEMANGHRIKGTAHLIKAAINRD
;
A
#
# COMPACT_ATOMS: atom_id res chain seq x y z
N MET A 1 11.57 17.91 -27.76
CA MET A 1 12.63 16.87 -27.89
C MET A 1 12.48 16.14 -29.23
N SER A 2 13.52 15.55 -29.82
CA SER A 2 13.34 14.68 -30.99
C SER A 2 12.77 13.33 -30.54
N LEU A 3 11.68 12.88 -31.19
CA LEU A 3 11.06 11.59 -30.88
C LEU A 3 11.97 10.43 -31.32
N LYS A 4 12.10 9.40 -30.51
CA LYS A 4 12.90 8.20 -30.79
C LYS A 4 12.31 7.38 -31.94
N TYR A 5 11.00 7.30 -32.01
CA TYR A 5 10.25 6.54 -33.00
C TYR A 5 9.53 7.44 -34.02
N GLU A 6 9.99 8.67 -34.25
CA GLU A 6 9.38 9.67 -35.15
C GLU A 6 9.01 9.09 -36.53
N LYS A 7 9.93 8.34 -37.16
CA LYS A 7 9.66 7.73 -38.48
C LYS A 7 8.51 6.72 -38.49
N LEU A 8 8.28 6.06 -37.34
CA LEU A 8 7.17 5.11 -37.18
C LEU A 8 5.87 5.86 -36.93
N ILE A 9 5.88 6.81 -36.01
CA ILE A 9 4.73 7.61 -35.62
C ILE A 9 4.17 8.40 -36.79
N ARG A 10 5.02 8.98 -37.64
CA ARG A 10 4.60 9.69 -38.84
C ARG A 10 3.90 8.83 -39.91
N LYS A 11 4.00 7.50 -39.82
CA LYS A 11 3.28 6.59 -40.73
C LYS A 11 1.89 6.23 -40.22
N MET A 12 1.61 6.49 -38.94
CA MET A 12 0.35 6.17 -38.31
C MET A 12 -0.69 7.29 -38.59
N THR A 13 -1.92 6.89 -38.83
CA THR A 13 -3.05 7.83 -38.86
C THR A 13 -3.37 8.30 -37.45
N LEU A 14 -4.06 9.44 -37.29
CA LEU A 14 -4.50 9.96 -36.00
C LEU A 14 -5.29 8.90 -35.19
N ALA A 15 -6.21 8.17 -35.86
CA ALA A 15 -6.97 7.11 -35.20
C ALA A 15 -6.08 5.95 -34.68
N GLU A 16 -5.02 5.60 -35.43
CA GLU A 16 -4.06 4.57 -34.99
C GLU A 16 -3.18 5.02 -33.84
N LYS A 17 -2.80 6.30 -33.82
CA LYS A 17 -2.10 6.88 -32.66
C LYS A 17 -3.01 6.89 -31.42
N ALA A 18 -4.24 7.35 -31.60
CA ALA A 18 -5.23 7.47 -30.54
C ALA A 18 -5.58 6.12 -29.88
N VAL A 19 -5.75 5.05 -30.70
CA VAL A 19 -6.10 3.73 -30.16
C VAL A 19 -4.98 3.11 -29.34
N MET A 20 -3.72 3.49 -29.57
CA MET A 20 -2.57 3.07 -28.76
C MET A 20 -2.62 3.60 -27.31
N MET A 21 -3.33 4.69 -27.07
CA MET A 21 -3.49 5.29 -25.74
C MET A 21 -4.56 4.58 -24.88
N SER A 22 -5.19 3.54 -25.41
CA SER A 22 -6.17 2.72 -24.67
C SER A 22 -5.83 1.24 -24.78
N GLY A 23 -6.19 0.46 -23.75
CA GLY A 23 -5.98 -0.99 -23.78
C GLY A 23 -6.72 -1.70 -24.89
N LYS A 24 -6.18 -2.79 -25.40
CA LYS A 24 -6.84 -3.74 -26.30
C LYS A 24 -7.95 -4.52 -25.56
N ASN A 25 -7.68 -4.86 -24.31
CA ASN A 25 -8.56 -5.61 -23.42
C ASN A 25 -8.27 -5.24 -21.94
N THR A 26 -8.51 -6.17 -21.02
CA THR A 26 -8.27 -5.93 -19.58
C THR A 26 -6.79 -5.81 -19.23
N TRP A 27 -5.87 -6.44 -19.97
CA TRP A 27 -4.46 -6.59 -19.57
C TRP A 27 -3.44 -6.25 -20.65
N GLU A 28 -3.86 -5.94 -21.86
CA GLU A 28 -2.97 -5.85 -22.99
C GLU A 28 -3.12 -4.52 -23.73
N THR A 29 -2.01 -4.00 -24.24
CA THR A 29 -2.03 -2.88 -25.18
C THR A 29 -2.37 -3.36 -26.58
N VAL A 30 -2.81 -2.43 -27.43
CA VAL A 30 -3.05 -2.70 -28.85
C VAL A 30 -1.73 -3.04 -29.54
N ASP A 31 -1.78 -4.01 -30.45
CA ASP A 31 -0.67 -4.38 -31.35
C ASP A 31 -0.94 -3.91 -32.76
N PHE A 32 0.13 -3.60 -33.50
CA PHE A 32 0.03 -3.29 -34.93
C PHE A 32 1.10 -4.05 -35.72
N GLU A 33 0.75 -5.22 -36.22
CA GLU A 33 1.65 -6.08 -37.01
C GLU A 33 2.28 -5.34 -38.19
N LYS A 34 1.51 -4.54 -38.91
CA LYS A 34 2.00 -3.76 -40.06
C LYS A 34 3.10 -2.74 -39.72
N TYR A 35 3.23 -2.37 -38.48
CA TYR A 35 4.26 -1.46 -37.95
C TYR A 35 5.31 -2.19 -37.10
N GLY A 36 5.15 -3.49 -36.88
CA GLY A 36 5.99 -4.26 -35.99
C GLY A 36 5.86 -3.88 -34.50
N ILE A 37 4.70 -3.33 -34.12
CA ILE A 37 4.43 -2.99 -32.71
C ILE A 37 3.77 -4.20 -32.04
N PRO A 38 4.45 -4.86 -31.05
CA PRO A 38 3.87 -5.95 -30.30
C PRO A 38 2.88 -5.45 -29.24
N SER A 39 2.01 -6.34 -28.78
CA SER A 39 1.22 -6.08 -27.57
C SER A 39 2.12 -6.18 -26.34
N MET A 40 1.89 -5.30 -25.38
CA MET A 40 2.52 -5.33 -24.05
C MET A 40 1.51 -5.85 -23.04
N VAL A 41 1.90 -6.88 -22.30
CA VAL A 41 1.06 -7.55 -21.31
C VAL A 41 1.36 -7.02 -19.92
N MET A 42 0.33 -6.61 -19.20
CA MET A 42 0.39 -6.19 -17.80
C MET A 42 -0.23 -7.26 -16.89
N SER A 43 0.23 -7.35 -15.66
CA SER A 43 -0.35 -8.22 -14.65
C SER A 43 -0.23 -7.59 -13.27
N ASP A 44 -1.27 -7.72 -12.45
CA ASP A 44 -1.10 -7.50 -11.01
C ASP A 44 -0.06 -8.46 -10.46
N GLY A 45 0.64 -8.05 -9.40
CA GLY A 45 1.70 -8.87 -8.86
C GLY A 45 2.58 -8.22 -7.81
N PRO A 46 2.07 -7.37 -6.88
CA PRO A 46 2.93 -6.70 -5.90
C PRO A 46 3.65 -7.68 -4.95
N HIS A 47 3.08 -8.87 -4.70
CA HIS A 47 3.70 -9.92 -3.88
C HIS A 47 3.59 -11.34 -4.51
N GLY A 48 3.25 -11.42 -5.78
CA GLY A 48 3.09 -12.64 -6.58
C GLY A 48 2.19 -12.37 -7.78
N LEU A 49 2.50 -12.96 -8.91
CA LEU A 49 1.81 -12.64 -10.15
C LEU A 49 0.37 -13.15 -10.18
N ARG A 50 -0.51 -12.37 -10.81
CA ARG A 50 -1.88 -12.73 -11.11
C ARG A 50 -2.14 -12.74 -12.62
N ARG A 51 -1.33 -13.48 -13.37
CA ARG A 51 -1.52 -13.65 -14.83
C ARG A 51 -2.73 -14.53 -15.11
N GLN A 52 -3.80 -13.96 -15.66
CA GLN A 52 -5.00 -14.70 -16.03
C GLN A 52 -4.85 -15.40 -17.38
N ALA A 53 -5.23 -16.67 -17.44
CA ALA A 53 -5.08 -17.51 -18.63
C ALA A 53 -6.28 -17.48 -19.58
N GLY A 54 -7.39 -16.85 -19.19
CA GLY A 54 -8.66 -16.79 -19.91
C GLY A 54 -9.29 -15.41 -19.89
N ALA A 55 -10.62 -15.34 -19.69
CA ALA A 55 -11.31 -14.07 -19.54
C ALA A 55 -10.71 -13.25 -18.41
N GLY A 56 -10.22 -12.05 -18.71
CA GLY A 56 -9.60 -11.16 -17.75
C GLY A 56 -10.63 -10.49 -16.85
N ASP A 57 -10.28 -10.28 -15.60
CA ASP A 57 -10.97 -9.40 -14.67
C ASP A 57 -9.97 -8.69 -13.77
N HIS A 58 -10.32 -7.52 -13.26
CA HIS A 58 -9.46 -6.70 -12.41
C HIS A 58 -9.57 -7.01 -10.90
N LEU A 59 -10.49 -7.88 -10.48
CA LEU A 59 -10.78 -8.18 -9.07
C LEU A 59 -10.27 -9.54 -8.58
N GLY A 60 -9.62 -10.33 -9.43
CA GLY A 60 -9.11 -11.65 -9.05
C GLY A 60 -10.17 -12.74 -8.94
N LEU A 61 -11.26 -12.64 -9.71
CA LEU A 61 -12.36 -13.60 -9.68
C LEU A 61 -12.15 -14.79 -10.61
N ASN A 62 -11.47 -14.57 -11.74
CA ASN A 62 -11.13 -15.61 -12.69
C ASN A 62 -9.78 -16.26 -12.35
N ALA A 63 -9.63 -17.50 -12.76
CA ALA A 63 -8.42 -18.26 -12.49
C ALA A 63 -7.17 -17.61 -13.10
N SER A 64 -6.11 -17.55 -12.33
CA SER A 64 -4.78 -17.12 -12.77
C SER A 64 -3.80 -18.28 -12.80
N LEU A 65 -2.72 -18.12 -13.57
CA LEU A 65 -1.61 -19.07 -13.57
C LEU A 65 -1.00 -19.17 -12.16
N PRO A 66 -0.54 -20.37 -11.77
CA PRO A 66 0.15 -20.52 -10.50
C PRO A 66 1.44 -19.68 -10.45
N ALA A 67 1.65 -18.95 -9.36
CA ALA A 67 2.81 -18.11 -9.11
C ALA A 67 3.23 -18.21 -7.63
N THR A 68 4.44 -17.78 -7.30
CA THR A 68 4.88 -17.75 -5.91
C THR A 68 4.16 -16.63 -5.15
N CYS A 69 3.52 -16.97 -4.04
CA CYS A 69 2.94 -15.98 -3.12
C CYS A 69 3.96 -15.64 -2.05
N PHE A 70 4.66 -14.53 -2.22
CA PHE A 70 5.57 -13.94 -1.23
C PHE A 70 4.78 -13.29 -0.09
N PRO A 71 5.43 -12.95 1.04
CA PRO A 71 4.81 -12.08 2.03
C PRO A 71 4.37 -10.76 1.40
N THR A 72 3.28 -10.20 1.90
CA THR A 72 2.79 -8.90 1.40
C THR A 72 3.76 -7.77 1.72
N ALA A 73 3.65 -6.64 1.01
CA ALA A 73 4.53 -5.49 1.21
C ALA A 73 4.61 -5.03 2.68
N ALA A 74 3.47 -5.03 3.40
CA ALA A 74 3.43 -4.73 4.83
C ALA A 74 4.25 -5.73 5.67
N GLY A 75 4.33 -7.00 5.25
CA GLY A 75 5.21 -7.98 5.88
C GLY A 75 6.67 -7.68 5.56
N VAL A 76 7.02 -7.71 4.26
CA VAL A 76 8.43 -7.54 3.82
C VAL A 76 9.06 -6.25 4.32
N ALA A 77 8.30 -5.16 4.42
CA ALA A 77 8.81 -3.89 4.95
C ALA A 77 9.39 -4.00 6.37
N ASN A 78 8.92 -4.96 7.17
CA ASN A 78 9.48 -5.18 8.52
C ASN A 78 10.91 -5.75 8.50
N SER A 79 11.38 -6.27 7.38
CA SER A 79 12.78 -6.70 7.25
C SER A 79 13.76 -5.52 7.22
N TRP A 80 13.31 -4.34 6.78
CA TRP A 80 14.17 -3.17 6.54
C TRP A 80 15.38 -3.51 5.66
N ASP A 81 15.18 -4.44 4.73
CA ASP A 81 16.23 -5.00 3.89
C ASP A 81 15.96 -4.73 2.41
N GLU A 82 16.66 -3.73 1.85
CA GLU A 82 16.57 -3.41 0.43
C GLU A 82 17.07 -4.58 -0.44
N ALA A 83 18.09 -5.32 0.00
CA ALA A 83 18.63 -6.44 -0.78
C ALA A 83 17.60 -7.58 -0.88
N LEU A 84 16.89 -7.90 0.20
CA LEU A 84 15.77 -8.85 0.18
C LEU A 84 14.65 -8.36 -0.74
N GLY A 85 14.33 -7.06 -0.70
CA GLY A 85 13.35 -6.45 -1.61
C GLY A 85 13.73 -6.62 -3.08
N GLU A 86 15.00 -6.46 -3.40
CA GLU A 86 15.54 -6.65 -4.75
C GLU A 86 15.50 -8.13 -5.17
N GLU A 87 15.90 -9.09 -4.30
CA GLU A 87 15.80 -10.53 -4.54
C GLU A 87 14.34 -10.97 -4.84
N ILE A 88 13.37 -10.47 -4.08
CA ILE A 88 11.94 -10.74 -4.33
C ILE A 88 11.52 -10.16 -5.69
N GLY A 89 11.93 -8.93 -5.98
CA GLY A 89 11.69 -8.29 -7.28
C GLY A 89 12.25 -9.11 -8.46
N GLU A 90 13.46 -9.65 -8.33
CA GLU A 90 14.06 -10.52 -9.33
C GLU A 90 13.27 -11.82 -9.54
N ALA A 91 12.82 -12.46 -8.46
CA ALA A 91 12.00 -13.66 -8.54
C ALA A 91 10.64 -13.39 -9.21
N LEU A 92 10.00 -12.28 -8.86
CA LEU A 92 8.76 -11.83 -9.53
C LEU A 92 8.98 -11.61 -11.03
N ALA A 93 10.11 -11.00 -11.41
CA ALA A 93 10.44 -10.78 -12.81
C ALA A 93 10.74 -12.07 -13.58
N GLU A 94 11.41 -13.04 -12.94
CA GLU A 94 11.65 -14.36 -13.54
C GLU A 94 10.33 -15.08 -13.86
N GLU A 95 9.39 -15.06 -12.94
CA GLU A 95 8.05 -15.60 -13.17
C GLU A 95 7.32 -14.82 -14.28
N ALA A 96 7.40 -13.49 -14.26
CA ALA A 96 6.72 -12.62 -15.22
C ALA A 96 7.17 -12.89 -16.66
N VAL A 97 8.48 -12.94 -16.91
CA VAL A 97 8.96 -13.19 -18.29
C VAL A 97 8.56 -14.58 -18.79
N THR A 98 8.53 -15.61 -17.93
CA THR A 98 8.09 -16.95 -18.32
C THR A 98 6.58 -17.04 -18.60
N MET A 99 5.78 -16.13 -17.99
CA MET A 99 4.34 -16.00 -18.22
C MET A 99 3.99 -15.00 -19.33
N GLY A 100 4.98 -14.43 -20.00
CA GLY A 100 4.79 -13.46 -21.08
C GLY A 100 4.28 -12.08 -20.57
N VAL A 101 4.63 -11.69 -19.34
CA VAL A 101 4.26 -10.41 -18.73
C VAL A 101 5.37 -9.39 -18.91
N ASN A 102 5.06 -8.25 -19.48
CA ASN A 102 5.99 -7.15 -19.74
C ASN A 102 6.02 -6.10 -18.62
N VAL A 103 4.91 -5.96 -17.87
CA VAL A 103 4.77 -4.96 -16.80
C VAL A 103 4.13 -5.62 -15.58
N ILE A 104 4.81 -5.56 -14.45
CA ILE A 104 4.23 -5.92 -13.15
C ILE A 104 3.63 -4.67 -12.52
N LEU A 105 2.33 -4.70 -12.22
CA LEU A 105 1.59 -3.61 -11.58
C LEU A 105 1.87 -3.61 -10.07
N GLY A 106 3.03 -3.14 -9.73
CA GLY A 106 3.60 -3.07 -8.39
C GLY A 106 5.02 -2.51 -8.38
N PRO A 107 5.53 -2.18 -7.19
CA PRO A 107 4.94 -2.36 -5.87
C PRO A 107 3.89 -1.30 -5.51
N GLY A 108 3.04 -1.60 -4.50
CA GLY A 108 2.17 -0.62 -3.86
C GLY A 108 2.90 0.11 -2.75
N LEU A 109 2.84 1.45 -2.73
CA LEU A 109 3.60 2.24 -1.74
C LEU A 109 2.85 3.47 -1.19
N ASN A 110 1.53 3.49 -1.26
CA ASN A 110 0.76 4.52 -0.57
C ASN A 110 1.05 4.52 0.94
N ILE A 111 1.00 5.70 1.54
CA ILE A 111 1.26 5.87 2.97
C ILE A 111 0.12 5.29 3.80
N LYS A 112 0.45 4.54 4.85
CA LYS A 112 -0.48 4.03 5.85
C LYS A 112 -0.94 5.17 6.76
N ARG A 113 -1.85 6.02 6.23
CA ARG A 113 -2.39 7.19 6.90
C ARG A 113 -3.24 6.83 8.11
N SER A 114 -4.05 5.78 7.96
CA SER A 114 -4.93 5.26 9.00
C SER A 114 -4.80 3.74 9.08
N PRO A 115 -4.79 3.15 10.28
CA PRO A 115 -4.79 1.69 10.42
C PRO A 115 -6.08 1.03 9.89
N LEU A 116 -7.12 1.80 9.59
CA LEU A 116 -8.39 1.27 9.08
C LEU A 116 -8.41 1.09 7.56
N CYS A 117 -7.44 1.62 6.80
CA CYS A 117 -7.42 1.43 5.35
C CYS A 117 -7.29 -0.06 4.99
N GLY A 118 -8.25 -0.55 4.20
CA GLY A 118 -8.36 -1.97 3.87
C GLY A 118 -7.21 -2.54 3.05
N ARG A 119 -6.44 -1.70 2.36
CA ARG A 119 -5.26 -2.09 1.56
C ARG A 119 -3.92 -1.87 2.25
N ASN A 120 -3.89 -1.56 3.56
CA ASN A 120 -2.62 -1.41 4.28
C ASN A 120 -1.69 -2.63 4.18
N PHE A 121 -2.25 -3.83 4.02
CA PHE A 121 -1.46 -5.05 3.81
C PHE A 121 -0.59 -4.98 2.55
N GLU A 122 -1.01 -4.22 1.54
CA GLU A 122 -0.35 -4.09 0.23
C GLU A 122 0.70 -2.97 0.19
N TYR A 123 0.75 -2.12 1.22
CA TYR A 123 1.62 -0.94 1.29
C TYR A 123 2.75 -1.12 2.30
N PHE A 124 3.94 -0.60 1.99
CA PHE A 124 5.12 -0.83 2.81
C PHE A 124 5.04 -0.18 4.18
N SER A 125 4.77 1.13 4.30
CA SER A 125 5.03 1.84 5.54
C SER A 125 4.13 3.08 5.77
N GLU A 126 4.09 3.55 7.02
CA GLU A 126 3.60 4.90 7.36
C GLU A 126 4.65 5.99 7.09
N ASP A 127 5.91 5.60 6.87
CA ASP A 127 7.03 6.50 6.61
C ASP A 127 7.39 6.53 5.12
N PRO A 128 7.44 7.71 4.47
CA PRO A 128 7.69 7.84 3.04
C PRO A 128 9.13 7.47 2.64
N TYR A 129 10.13 7.68 3.51
CA TYR A 129 11.51 7.30 3.22
C TYR A 129 11.66 5.78 3.21
N HIS A 130 11.18 5.11 4.26
CA HIS A 130 11.17 3.65 4.35
C HIS A 130 10.39 3.00 3.21
N ALA A 131 9.15 3.48 2.94
CA ALA A 131 8.34 2.98 1.83
C ALA A 131 9.05 3.17 0.48
N GLY A 132 9.67 4.32 0.26
CA GLY A 132 10.38 4.63 -0.98
C GLY A 132 11.61 3.75 -1.20
N LYS A 133 12.43 3.51 -0.17
CA LYS A 133 13.63 2.65 -0.25
C LYS A 133 13.25 1.21 -0.56
N MET A 134 12.26 0.66 0.11
CA MET A 134 11.74 -0.68 -0.17
C MET A 134 11.15 -0.76 -1.58
N ALA A 135 10.39 0.24 -2.01
CA ALA A 135 9.83 0.28 -3.37
C ALA A 135 10.90 0.38 -4.45
N ALA A 136 11.93 1.22 -4.26
CA ALA A 136 13.04 1.34 -5.20
C ALA A 136 13.80 0.01 -5.37
N ALA A 137 14.00 -0.74 -4.29
CA ALA A 137 14.60 -2.06 -4.33
C ALA A 137 13.76 -3.06 -5.16
N TYR A 138 12.45 -3.12 -4.91
CA TYR A 138 11.54 -3.93 -5.73
C TYR A 138 11.57 -3.53 -7.19
N VAL A 139 11.58 -2.24 -7.50
CA VAL A 139 11.66 -1.73 -8.89
C VAL A 139 12.93 -2.19 -9.57
N ARG A 140 14.11 -2.08 -8.90
CA ARG A 140 15.38 -2.57 -9.44
C ARG A 140 15.34 -4.07 -9.73
N GLY A 141 14.86 -4.86 -8.77
CA GLY A 141 14.71 -6.31 -8.91
C GLY A 141 13.79 -6.70 -10.06
N ILE A 142 12.58 -6.13 -10.12
CA ILE A 142 11.62 -6.39 -11.19
C ILE A 142 12.21 -6.03 -12.56
N GLN A 143 12.91 -4.93 -12.67
CA GLN A 143 13.45 -4.47 -13.95
C GLN A 143 14.77 -5.18 -14.37
N SER A 144 15.39 -5.93 -13.47
CA SER A 144 16.64 -6.66 -13.72
C SER A 144 16.55 -7.69 -14.86
N LYS A 145 15.32 -8.22 -15.11
CA LYS A 145 15.08 -9.19 -16.20
C LYS A 145 14.55 -8.54 -17.48
N GLY A 146 14.60 -7.19 -17.61
CA GLY A 146 14.23 -6.47 -18.82
C GLY A 146 12.75 -6.11 -18.98
N ILE A 147 11.91 -6.35 -17.96
CA ILE A 147 10.53 -5.92 -17.92
C ILE A 147 10.37 -4.58 -17.17
N ALA A 148 9.15 -4.08 -17.02
CA ALA A 148 8.85 -2.85 -16.29
C ALA A 148 8.18 -3.14 -14.95
N ALA A 149 8.57 -2.38 -13.92
CA ALA A 149 7.81 -2.21 -12.69
C ALA A 149 6.84 -1.03 -12.85
N CYS A 150 5.76 -1.05 -12.07
CA CYS A 150 4.74 0.00 -12.07
C CYS A 150 4.35 0.37 -10.63
N PRO A 151 5.14 1.20 -9.94
CA PRO A 151 4.79 1.71 -8.62
C PRO A 151 3.39 2.30 -8.60
N LYS A 152 2.62 2.05 -7.52
CA LYS A 152 1.21 2.43 -7.42
C LYS A 152 0.81 2.77 -5.98
N HIS A 153 -0.23 3.58 -5.76
CA HIS A 153 -1.05 4.34 -6.71
C HIS A 153 -0.73 5.83 -6.53
N PHE A 154 -0.25 6.48 -7.56
CA PHE A 154 0.24 7.86 -7.53
C PHE A 154 -0.91 8.86 -7.71
N ALA A 155 -1.34 9.59 -6.65
CA ALA A 155 -0.91 9.56 -5.26
C ALA A 155 -2.09 9.81 -4.31
N ALA A 156 -1.79 9.76 -3.00
CA ALA A 156 -2.74 10.07 -1.93
C ALA A 156 -4.03 9.20 -1.95
N ASN A 157 -3.93 7.94 -2.37
CA ASN A 157 -5.00 6.94 -2.28
C ASN A 157 -4.86 6.16 -0.96
N SER A 158 -5.23 6.79 0.16
CA SER A 158 -5.03 6.26 1.51
C SER A 158 -6.32 5.77 2.17
N GLN A 159 -7.39 5.54 1.38
CA GLN A 159 -8.66 4.95 1.80
C GLN A 159 -9.32 4.18 0.66
N GLU A 160 -10.18 3.23 1.01
CA GLU A 160 -10.91 2.41 0.04
C GLU A 160 -12.36 2.89 -0.16
N LEU A 161 -12.95 3.48 0.87
CA LEU A 161 -14.32 3.99 0.80
C LEU A 161 -14.44 5.07 -0.28
N ARG A 162 -15.25 4.78 -1.31
CA ARG A 162 -15.51 5.69 -2.44
C ARG A 162 -14.24 6.20 -3.14
N ARG A 163 -13.17 5.40 -3.16
CA ARG A 163 -11.85 5.78 -3.67
C ARG A 163 -11.85 6.38 -5.08
N MET A 164 -12.81 6.00 -5.95
CA MET A 164 -12.97 6.54 -7.31
C MET A 164 -13.82 7.82 -7.38
N ALA A 165 -14.38 8.27 -6.26
CA ALA A 165 -15.31 9.40 -6.18
C ALA A 165 -14.96 10.36 -5.04
N ASN A 166 -13.74 10.28 -4.52
CA ASN A 166 -13.29 11.04 -3.36
C ASN A 166 -12.16 11.99 -3.75
N ASP A 167 -12.22 13.22 -3.25
CA ASP A 167 -11.16 14.21 -3.36
C ASP A 167 -10.26 14.18 -2.13
N SER A 168 -8.98 13.91 -2.33
CA SER A 168 -7.93 14.01 -1.30
C SER A 168 -7.48 15.46 -1.19
N VAL A 169 -8.04 16.18 -0.22
CA VAL A 169 -7.75 17.60 0.04
C VAL A 169 -6.52 17.68 0.95
N VAL A 170 -5.39 18.03 0.38
CA VAL A 170 -4.09 18.01 1.04
C VAL A 170 -3.27 19.26 0.69
N ASP A 171 -2.63 19.88 1.69
CA ASP A 171 -1.72 21.00 1.45
C ASP A 171 -0.47 20.56 0.68
N GLU A 172 0.11 21.44 -0.12
CA GLU A 172 1.21 21.14 -1.03
C GLU A 172 2.43 20.56 -0.29
N ARG A 173 2.80 21.15 0.85
CA ARG A 173 3.95 20.67 1.60
C ARG A 173 3.77 19.24 2.08
N THR A 174 2.61 18.93 2.65
CA THR A 174 2.27 17.56 3.08
C THR A 174 2.22 16.61 1.89
N PHE A 175 1.66 17.04 0.77
CA PHE A 175 1.63 16.25 -0.45
C PHE A 175 3.03 15.87 -0.91
N ARG A 176 3.96 16.83 -0.93
CA ARG A 176 5.34 16.63 -1.35
C ARG A 176 6.14 15.79 -0.35
N GLU A 177 6.10 16.13 0.93
CA GLU A 177 6.94 15.50 1.95
C GLU A 177 6.47 14.10 2.35
N ILE A 178 5.15 13.84 2.37
CA ILE A 178 4.58 12.57 2.85
C ILE A 178 4.08 11.69 1.70
N TYR A 179 3.25 12.24 0.80
CA TYR A 179 2.50 11.40 -0.15
C TYR A 179 3.20 11.18 -1.49
N THR A 180 4.23 11.97 -1.82
CA THR A 180 4.98 11.82 -3.08
C THR A 180 6.45 11.44 -2.90
N THR A 181 7.08 11.69 -1.74
CA THR A 181 8.51 11.36 -1.50
C THR A 181 8.82 9.88 -1.73
N GLY A 182 7.95 8.94 -1.33
CA GLY A 182 8.17 7.51 -1.61
C GLY A 182 8.19 7.20 -3.10
N PHE A 183 7.31 7.84 -3.87
CA PHE A 183 7.30 7.72 -5.34
C PHE A 183 8.52 8.37 -5.98
N GLU A 184 8.96 9.53 -5.49
CA GLU A 184 10.21 10.17 -5.93
C GLU A 184 11.39 9.21 -5.82
N ILE A 185 11.52 8.54 -4.67
CA ILE A 185 12.58 7.55 -4.43
C ILE A 185 12.45 6.37 -5.41
N ALA A 186 11.25 5.81 -5.57
CA ALA A 186 11.01 4.71 -6.49
C ALA A 186 11.34 5.06 -7.95
N ILE A 187 11.05 6.30 -8.38
CA ILE A 187 11.36 6.80 -9.72
C ILE A 187 12.85 7.10 -9.87
N LYS A 188 13.44 7.90 -8.97
CA LYS A 188 14.83 8.37 -9.11
C LYS A 188 15.86 7.29 -8.80
N GLU A 189 15.66 6.48 -7.76
CA GLU A 189 16.60 5.43 -7.34
C GLU A 189 16.28 4.07 -7.96
N GLY A 190 14.98 3.75 -8.13
CA GLY A 190 14.52 2.52 -8.78
C GLY A 190 14.57 2.59 -10.31
N LYS A 191 14.57 3.78 -10.91
CA LYS A 191 14.52 4.00 -12.37
C LYS A 191 13.31 3.31 -13.02
N SER A 192 12.12 3.48 -12.44
CA SER A 192 10.91 2.83 -12.91
C SER A 192 10.55 3.24 -14.33
N LYS A 193 10.18 2.26 -15.15
CA LYS A 193 9.74 2.46 -16.55
C LYS A 193 8.25 2.75 -16.70
N SER A 194 7.49 2.59 -15.63
CA SER A 194 6.07 2.96 -15.60
C SER A 194 5.62 3.35 -14.20
N ILE A 195 4.48 4.01 -14.11
CA ILE A 195 3.81 4.37 -12.86
C ILE A 195 2.29 4.33 -13.07
N MET A 196 1.53 3.94 -12.04
CA MET A 196 0.07 3.93 -12.09
C MET A 196 -0.50 5.11 -11.33
N SER A 197 -1.31 5.94 -12.01
CA SER A 197 -2.07 7.01 -11.35
C SER A 197 -3.16 6.41 -10.44
N SER A 198 -3.50 7.12 -9.36
CA SER A 198 -4.54 6.67 -8.44
C SER A 198 -5.95 7.00 -8.93
N TYR A 199 -6.96 6.40 -8.27
CA TYR A 199 -8.37 6.60 -8.59
C TYR A 199 -8.94 7.96 -8.19
N ASN A 200 -8.45 8.52 -7.08
CA ASN A 200 -9.01 9.67 -6.40
C ASN A 200 -8.69 10.99 -7.12
N GLU A 201 -9.47 12.00 -6.82
CA GLU A 201 -9.04 13.36 -7.06
C GLU A 201 -7.95 13.76 -6.03
N VAL A 202 -7.09 14.66 -6.43
CA VAL A 202 -6.16 15.38 -5.57
C VAL A 202 -6.41 16.86 -5.77
N ASN A 203 -6.94 17.50 -4.72
CA ASN A 203 -7.27 18.92 -4.74
C ASN A 203 -8.21 19.32 -5.89
N GLY A 204 -9.22 18.49 -6.14
CA GLY A 204 -10.29 18.73 -7.11
C GLY A 204 -10.01 18.26 -8.55
N ILE A 205 -8.86 17.61 -8.80
CA ILE A 205 -8.51 17.08 -10.12
C ILE A 205 -8.18 15.59 -10.00
N TYR A 206 -8.80 14.74 -10.83
CA TYR A 206 -8.48 13.31 -10.86
C TYR A 206 -7.00 13.08 -11.15
N ALA A 207 -6.37 12.17 -10.39
CA ALA A 207 -4.93 11.92 -10.48
C ALA A 207 -4.45 11.63 -11.91
N ASN A 208 -5.27 10.92 -12.72
CA ASN A 208 -4.93 10.61 -14.12
C ASN A 208 -4.99 11.82 -15.07
N GLU A 209 -5.61 12.91 -14.68
CA GLU A 209 -5.75 14.15 -15.44
C GLU A 209 -4.99 15.34 -14.83
N ASN A 210 -4.27 15.12 -13.71
CA ASN A 210 -3.66 16.16 -12.92
C ASN A 210 -2.27 16.55 -13.46
N SER A 211 -2.19 17.68 -14.19
CA SER A 211 -0.93 18.15 -14.79
C SER A 211 0.15 18.47 -13.74
N HIS A 212 -0.26 18.99 -12.56
CA HIS A 212 0.68 19.26 -11.48
C HIS A 212 1.39 17.98 -11.03
N MET A 213 0.64 16.89 -10.88
CA MET A 213 1.23 15.61 -10.51
C MET A 213 2.03 14.97 -11.65
N LEU A 214 1.42 14.88 -12.86
CA LEU A 214 1.95 14.05 -13.93
C LEU A 214 3.00 14.77 -14.77
N GLN A 215 2.85 16.08 -15.03
CA GLN A 215 3.81 16.82 -15.82
C GLN A 215 4.83 17.54 -14.93
N GLU A 216 4.37 18.42 -14.02
CA GLU A 216 5.29 19.28 -13.27
C GLU A 216 6.14 18.47 -12.27
N ILE A 217 5.53 17.60 -11.46
CA ILE A 217 6.26 16.81 -10.45
C ILE A 217 6.95 15.61 -11.09
N LEU A 218 6.19 14.73 -11.77
CA LEU A 218 6.71 13.44 -12.21
C LEU A 218 7.72 13.60 -13.37
N VAL A 219 7.38 14.39 -14.38
CA VAL A 219 8.21 14.53 -15.58
C VAL A 219 9.26 15.64 -15.39
N ASP A 220 8.82 16.88 -15.10
CA ASP A 220 9.72 18.04 -15.15
C ASP A 220 10.69 18.06 -13.97
N GLU A 221 10.23 17.72 -12.76
CA GLU A 221 11.09 17.73 -11.56
C GLU A 221 11.84 16.41 -11.35
N TRP A 222 11.16 15.26 -11.51
CA TRP A 222 11.82 13.97 -11.25
C TRP A 222 12.53 13.37 -12.46
N GLY A 223 12.26 13.88 -13.67
CA GLY A 223 12.87 13.41 -14.91
C GLY A 223 12.37 12.04 -15.33
N PHE A 224 11.11 11.69 -15.06
CA PHE A 224 10.51 10.44 -15.46
C PHE A 224 10.38 10.37 -16.99
N ASP A 225 10.87 9.29 -17.58
CA ASP A 225 10.90 9.05 -19.04
C ASP A 225 10.15 7.76 -19.45
N GLY A 226 9.37 7.18 -18.53
CA GLY A 226 8.53 6.02 -18.78
C GLY A 226 7.09 6.39 -19.18
N PHE A 227 6.13 5.49 -18.91
CA PHE A 227 4.72 5.77 -19.19
C PHE A 227 3.85 5.74 -17.92
N VAL A 228 2.80 6.55 -17.93
CA VAL A 228 1.75 6.55 -16.90
C VAL A 228 0.60 5.70 -17.39
N VAL A 229 0.17 4.73 -16.58
CA VAL A 229 -1.07 3.98 -16.79
C VAL A 229 -2.11 4.42 -15.77
N SER A 230 -3.38 4.49 -16.17
CA SER A 230 -4.47 4.69 -15.20
C SER A 230 -4.63 3.45 -14.34
N ASP A 231 -5.05 3.59 -13.09
CA ASP A 231 -5.69 2.47 -12.39
C ASP A 231 -6.97 2.06 -13.16
N TRP A 232 -7.43 0.82 -13.01
CA TRP A 232 -8.46 0.21 -13.88
C TRP A 232 -9.81 0.92 -13.78
N GLY A 233 -10.14 1.70 -14.81
CA GLY A 233 -11.31 2.58 -14.85
C GLY A 233 -11.09 3.95 -14.20
N GLY A 234 -9.85 4.29 -13.83
CA GLY A 234 -9.48 5.56 -13.19
C GLY A 234 -9.35 6.75 -14.13
N SER A 235 -9.34 6.52 -15.45
CA SER A 235 -9.37 7.61 -16.43
C SER A 235 -10.78 8.20 -16.51
N ASN A 236 -10.92 9.47 -16.16
CA ASN A 236 -12.19 10.19 -16.21
C ASN A 236 -12.37 10.92 -17.56
N ASP A 237 -11.42 11.78 -17.92
CA ASP A 237 -11.32 12.43 -19.23
C ASP A 237 -10.01 11.98 -19.90
N HIS A 238 -10.15 11.06 -20.86
CA HIS A 238 -8.98 10.41 -21.47
C HIS A 238 -8.10 11.39 -22.26
N ALA A 239 -8.72 12.29 -23.03
CA ALA A 239 -7.99 13.28 -23.83
C ALA A 239 -7.27 14.30 -22.93
N LEU A 240 -7.91 14.74 -21.86
CA LEU A 240 -7.28 15.61 -20.84
C LEU A 240 -6.13 14.88 -20.14
N GLY A 241 -6.29 13.59 -19.85
CA GLY A 241 -5.22 12.77 -19.27
C GLY A 241 -3.99 12.75 -20.17
N VAL A 242 -4.15 12.44 -21.46
CA VAL A 242 -3.06 12.43 -22.45
C VAL A 242 -2.39 13.80 -22.56
N LYS A 243 -3.19 14.86 -22.59
CA LYS A 243 -2.69 16.25 -22.61
C LYS A 243 -1.78 16.55 -21.40
N ASN A 244 -2.17 16.07 -20.24
CA ASN A 244 -1.57 16.40 -18.94
C ASN A 244 -0.51 15.42 -18.44
N GLY A 245 -0.14 14.38 -19.22
CA GLY A 245 0.98 13.50 -18.88
C GLY A 245 0.61 12.03 -18.69
N SER A 246 -0.67 11.64 -18.75
CA SER A 246 -1.07 10.22 -18.80
C SER A 246 -0.82 9.64 -20.20
N HIS A 247 -0.66 8.32 -20.25
CA HIS A 247 -0.40 7.62 -21.53
C HIS A 247 -1.48 6.60 -21.83
N LEU A 248 -1.72 5.66 -20.94
CA LEU A 248 -2.50 4.46 -21.22
C LEU A 248 -3.72 4.37 -20.31
N GLU A 249 -4.90 4.48 -20.89
CA GLU A 249 -6.16 4.19 -20.21
C GLU A 249 -6.37 2.67 -20.13
N MET A 250 -6.59 2.14 -18.91
CA MET A 250 -6.94 0.74 -18.70
C MET A 250 -8.23 0.60 -17.86
N PRO A 251 -9.01 -0.49 -18.07
CA PRO A 251 -8.95 -1.44 -19.18
C PRO A 251 -9.34 -0.79 -20.49
N GLY A 252 -9.20 -1.53 -21.59
CA GLY A 252 -9.60 -1.01 -22.91
C GLY A 252 -11.08 -0.60 -22.97
N THR A 253 -11.34 0.62 -23.43
CA THR A 253 -12.69 1.20 -23.60
C THR A 253 -13.27 1.00 -25.00
N GLY A 254 -12.60 0.17 -25.83
CA GLY A 254 -12.97 -0.06 -27.21
C GLY A 254 -12.72 1.19 -28.06
N LYS A 255 -13.70 1.54 -28.91
CA LYS A 255 -13.56 2.72 -29.79
C LYS A 255 -13.76 4.05 -29.05
N SER A 256 -14.36 4.05 -27.87
CA SER A 256 -14.69 5.29 -27.13
C SER A 256 -13.43 6.09 -26.80
N GLY A 257 -12.42 5.48 -26.18
CA GLY A 257 -11.18 6.17 -25.84
C GLY A 257 -10.44 6.71 -27.08
N MET A 258 -10.47 5.96 -28.18
CA MET A 258 -9.93 6.45 -29.46
C MET A 258 -10.69 7.69 -29.95
N TYR A 259 -12.01 7.69 -29.96
CA TYR A 259 -12.82 8.83 -30.42
C TYR A 259 -12.62 10.05 -29.52
N ASP A 260 -12.51 9.86 -28.21
CA ASP A 260 -12.25 10.97 -27.26
C ASP A 260 -10.98 11.73 -27.67
N ILE A 261 -9.90 11.02 -27.97
CA ILE A 261 -8.62 11.62 -28.41
C ILE A 261 -8.72 12.23 -29.81
N VAL A 262 -9.29 11.49 -30.79
CA VAL A 262 -9.42 11.99 -32.18
C VAL A 262 -10.20 13.30 -32.19
N HIS A 263 -11.33 13.36 -31.50
CA HIS A 263 -12.16 14.58 -31.45
C HIS A 263 -11.42 15.72 -30.73
N ALA A 264 -10.67 15.43 -29.67
CA ALA A 264 -9.91 16.46 -28.97
C ALA A 264 -8.82 17.07 -29.89
N VAL A 265 -8.16 16.25 -30.69
CA VAL A 265 -7.16 16.75 -31.67
C VAL A 265 -7.85 17.54 -32.80
N GLU A 266 -8.94 17.02 -33.39
CA GLU A 266 -9.69 17.69 -34.45
C GLU A 266 -10.28 19.04 -34.02
N ASN A 267 -10.67 19.15 -32.73
CA ASN A 267 -11.22 20.39 -32.17
C ASN A 267 -10.11 21.37 -31.67
N GLY A 268 -8.86 20.93 -31.63
CA GLY A 268 -7.74 21.73 -31.11
C GLY A 268 -7.61 21.77 -29.59
N ASP A 269 -8.32 20.88 -28.87
CA ASP A 269 -8.24 20.73 -27.40
C ASP A 269 -6.97 19.99 -26.97
N LEU A 270 -6.45 19.09 -27.84
CA LEU A 270 -5.20 18.35 -27.70
C LEU A 270 -4.31 18.59 -28.92
N ASP A 271 -3.06 19.00 -28.72
CA ASP A 271 -2.08 19.09 -29.79
C ASP A 271 -1.62 17.68 -30.19
N GLU A 272 -1.67 17.36 -31.50
CA GLU A 272 -1.18 16.08 -32.02
C GLU A 272 0.29 15.83 -31.70
N ALA A 273 1.11 16.87 -31.55
CA ALA A 273 2.50 16.75 -31.13
C ALA A 273 2.64 16.22 -29.70
N VAL A 274 1.72 16.55 -28.80
CA VAL A 274 1.65 15.98 -27.43
C VAL A 274 1.26 14.51 -27.50
N LEU A 275 0.27 14.15 -28.33
CA LEU A 275 -0.09 12.75 -28.56
C LEU A 275 1.10 11.94 -29.11
N ASP A 276 1.82 12.50 -30.07
CA ASP A 276 3.02 11.87 -30.64
C ASP A 276 4.12 11.64 -29.61
N GLN A 277 4.32 12.58 -28.68
CA GLN A 277 5.26 12.45 -27.59
C GLN A 277 4.86 11.32 -26.63
N ARG A 278 3.58 11.29 -26.18
CA ARG A 278 3.09 10.22 -25.30
C ARG A 278 3.19 8.84 -25.96
N LEU A 279 2.92 8.77 -27.25
CA LEU A 279 3.06 7.54 -28.03
C LEU A 279 4.54 7.09 -28.10
N ASP A 280 5.47 8.00 -28.31
CA ASP A 280 6.90 7.72 -28.35
C ASP A 280 7.41 7.13 -27.02
N GLU A 281 7.00 7.73 -25.91
CA GLU A 281 7.30 7.29 -24.55
C GLU A 281 6.73 5.88 -24.28
N LEU A 282 5.48 5.62 -24.65
CA LEU A 282 4.84 4.31 -24.52
C LEU A 282 5.53 3.26 -25.40
N LEU A 283 5.81 3.57 -26.67
CA LEU A 283 6.52 2.68 -27.60
C LEU A 283 7.91 2.31 -27.08
N ASN A 284 8.60 3.22 -26.41
CA ASN A 284 9.90 2.95 -25.83
C ASN A 284 9.83 1.81 -24.79
N VAL A 285 8.80 1.79 -23.95
CA VAL A 285 8.62 0.72 -22.96
C VAL A 285 8.12 -0.57 -23.64
N ILE A 286 7.18 -0.49 -24.58
CA ILE A 286 6.71 -1.66 -25.35
C ILE A 286 7.90 -2.38 -25.98
N PHE A 287 8.72 -1.69 -26.75
CA PHE A 287 9.87 -2.32 -27.43
C PHE A 287 10.98 -2.77 -26.47
N SER A 288 11.23 -2.00 -25.42
CA SER A 288 12.30 -2.35 -24.45
C SER A 288 11.96 -3.56 -23.59
N THR A 289 10.69 -3.91 -23.42
CA THR A 289 10.26 -5.06 -22.60
C THR A 289 9.89 -6.30 -23.40
N HIS A 290 9.67 -6.14 -24.71
CA HIS A 290 9.25 -7.24 -25.60
C HIS A 290 10.29 -8.37 -25.69
N GLN A 291 11.58 -8.04 -25.88
CA GLN A 291 12.63 -9.05 -26.07
C GLN A 291 12.76 -9.99 -24.86
N ALA A 292 12.63 -9.45 -23.64
CA ALA A 292 12.76 -10.24 -22.41
C ALA A 292 11.70 -11.38 -22.34
N THR A 293 10.46 -11.10 -22.75
CA THR A 293 9.40 -12.11 -22.77
C THR A 293 9.55 -13.11 -23.93
N GLU A 294 10.03 -12.68 -25.07
CA GLU A 294 10.34 -13.59 -26.19
C GLU A 294 11.50 -14.55 -25.84
N ASP A 295 12.56 -14.06 -25.22
CA ASP A 295 13.71 -14.86 -24.80
C ASP A 295 13.37 -15.89 -23.71
N ALA A 296 12.33 -15.61 -22.92
CA ALA A 296 11.84 -16.49 -21.86
C ALA A 296 10.77 -17.48 -22.32
N LYS A 297 10.31 -17.38 -23.56
CA LYS A 297 9.23 -18.21 -24.10
C LYS A 297 9.53 -19.73 -24.00
N GLY A 298 8.62 -20.45 -23.34
CA GLY A 298 8.79 -21.89 -23.11
C GLY A 298 9.73 -22.26 -21.97
N LYS A 299 10.27 -21.29 -21.25
CA LYS A 299 11.02 -21.52 -20.00
C LYS A 299 10.07 -21.61 -18.81
N THR A 300 10.58 -22.11 -17.68
CA THR A 300 9.90 -22.20 -16.40
C THR A 300 10.80 -21.64 -15.33
N PHE A 301 10.22 -21.19 -14.21
CA PHE A 301 10.97 -20.76 -13.03
C PHE A 301 11.12 -21.91 -12.01
N ASP A 302 12.07 -21.77 -11.10
CA ASP A 302 12.33 -22.74 -10.02
C ASP A 302 11.37 -22.50 -8.84
N VAL A 303 10.28 -23.27 -8.80
CA VAL A 303 9.23 -23.17 -7.76
C VAL A 303 9.79 -23.42 -6.35
N GLU A 304 10.77 -24.33 -6.20
CA GLU A 304 11.36 -24.64 -4.90
C GLU A 304 12.30 -23.50 -4.43
N ALA A 305 13.10 -22.97 -5.32
CA ALA A 305 13.96 -21.80 -5.00
C ALA A 305 13.11 -20.61 -4.57
N HIS A 306 12.03 -20.30 -5.30
CA HIS A 306 11.13 -19.19 -4.97
C HIS A 306 10.35 -19.47 -3.68
N HIS A 307 9.93 -20.72 -3.42
CA HIS A 307 9.32 -21.07 -2.13
C HIS A 307 10.27 -20.86 -0.95
N ASN A 308 11.55 -21.24 -1.10
CA ASN A 308 12.58 -21.01 -0.09
C ASN A 308 12.86 -19.52 0.12
N LEU A 309 12.86 -18.72 -0.95
CA LEU A 309 12.95 -17.27 -0.85
C LEU A 309 11.73 -16.67 -0.13
N ALA A 310 10.52 -17.16 -0.41
CA ALA A 310 9.31 -16.73 0.29
C ALA A 310 9.39 -17.04 1.80
N ARG A 311 9.97 -18.20 2.18
CA ARG A 311 10.23 -18.54 3.58
C ARG A 311 11.26 -17.61 4.21
N LYS A 312 12.42 -17.38 3.57
CA LYS A 312 13.45 -16.43 4.02
C LYS A 312 12.83 -15.04 4.25
N ALA A 313 12.06 -14.56 3.28
CA ALA A 313 11.40 -13.27 3.37
C ALA A 313 10.42 -13.18 4.56
N ALA A 314 9.66 -14.25 4.82
CA ALA A 314 8.78 -14.30 5.98
C ALA A 314 9.58 -14.35 7.30
N GLU A 315 10.65 -15.13 7.38
CA GLU A 315 11.53 -15.25 8.56
C GLU A 315 12.11 -13.88 8.95
N GLU A 316 12.63 -13.13 7.98
CA GLU A 316 13.21 -11.81 8.21
C GLU A 316 12.18 -10.71 8.50
N SER A 317 10.92 -10.96 8.15
CA SER A 317 9.79 -10.02 8.32
C SER A 317 9.01 -10.20 9.63
N ILE A 318 9.15 -11.35 10.30
CA ILE A 318 8.44 -11.64 11.54
C ILE A 318 8.95 -10.73 12.66
N VAL A 319 8.01 -10.09 13.38
CA VAL A 319 8.30 -9.16 14.46
C VAL A 319 7.95 -9.80 15.80
N LEU A 320 8.92 -9.89 16.70
CA LEU A 320 8.69 -10.25 18.11
C LEU A 320 8.26 -9.00 18.87
N LEU A 321 6.99 -8.95 19.29
CA LEU A 321 6.41 -7.77 19.94
C LEU A 321 6.43 -7.87 21.49
N LYS A 322 6.36 -9.08 22.02
CA LYS A 322 6.42 -9.30 23.47
C LYS A 322 7.09 -10.65 23.78
N ASN A 323 7.97 -10.68 24.79
CA ASN A 323 8.66 -11.88 25.24
C ASN A 323 8.90 -11.83 26.78
N GLU A 324 7.80 -11.88 27.54
CA GLU A 324 7.84 -11.81 28.99
C GLU A 324 8.38 -13.12 29.56
N ASP A 325 9.23 -13.05 30.59
CA ASP A 325 9.91 -14.18 31.22
C ASP A 325 10.73 -15.03 30.22
N GLN A 326 11.12 -14.49 29.08
CA GLN A 326 11.82 -15.22 28.03
C GLN A 326 11.07 -16.52 27.63
N ILE A 327 9.72 -16.41 27.49
CA ILE A 327 8.88 -17.56 27.11
C ILE A 327 9.23 -18.09 25.73
N LEU A 328 9.82 -17.28 24.90
CA LEU A 328 10.40 -17.60 23.59
C LEU A 328 11.93 -17.47 23.62
N PRO A 329 12.67 -18.29 22.86
CA PRO A 329 12.18 -19.38 22.00
C PRO A 329 11.69 -20.59 22.78
N LEU A 330 10.76 -21.36 22.18
CA LEU A 330 10.23 -22.59 22.75
C LEU A 330 11.31 -23.66 22.81
N LYS A 331 11.41 -24.34 23.94
CA LYS A 331 12.39 -25.43 24.15
C LYS A 331 11.88 -26.75 23.60
N PRO A 332 12.77 -27.64 23.12
CA PRO A 332 12.39 -29.00 22.75
C PRO A 332 11.60 -29.70 23.89
N GLY A 333 10.57 -30.46 23.52
CA GLY A 333 9.69 -31.17 24.44
C GLY A 333 8.68 -30.29 25.18
N THR A 334 8.60 -28.99 24.93
CA THR A 334 7.56 -28.14 25.53
C THR A 334 6.18 -28.60 25.09
N LYS A 335 5.27 -28.82 26.04
CA LYS A 335 3.88 -29.21 25.75
C LYS A 335 3.07 -28.01 25.31
N VAL A 336 2.68 -28.01 24.04
CA VAL A 336 1.93 -26.90 23.44
C VAL A 336 0.51 -27.29 23.05
N ALA A 337 -0.46 -26.43 23.36
CA ALA A 337 -1.80 -26.46 22.77
C ALA A 337 -1.85 -25.52 21.58
N VAL A 338 -2.23 -26.00 20.40
CA VAL A 338 -2.43 -25.19 19.21
C VAL A 338 -3.90 -24.78 19.11
N ILE A 339 -4.19 -23.51 19.23
CA ILE A 339 -5.57 -22.98 19.25
C ILE A 339 -5.73 -21.87 18.22
N GLY A 340 -6.79 -21.97 17.42
CA GLY A 340 -7.17 -20.93 16.46
C GLY A 340 -7.34 -21.48 15.05
N ASP A 341 -8.37 -20.95 14.35
CA ASP A 341 -8.67 -21.33 12.97
C ASP A 341 -7.50 -21.08 12.00
N PHE A 342 -6.71 -20.02 12.24
CA PHE A 342 -5.57 -19.65 11.39
C PHE A 342 -4.41 -20.67 11.43
N ALA A 343 -4.35 -21.52 12.45
CA ALA A 343 -3.36 -22.60 12.50
C ALA A 343 -3.65 -23.71 11.48
N LYS A 344 -4.93 -23.89 11.10
CA LYS A 344 -5.39 -24.90 10.12
C LYS A 344 -5.60 -24.31 8.73
N VAL A 345 -6.16 -23.11 8.66
CA VAL A 345 -6.41 -22.41 7.40
C VAL A 345 -5.68 -21.08 7.48
N PRO A 346 -4.47 -20.97 6.93
CA PRO A 346 -3.62 -19.79 7.11
C PRO A 346 -4.23 -18.53 6.53
N ARG A 347 -4.01 -17.41 7.19
CA ARG A 347 -4.24 -16.07 6.67
C ARG A 347 -2.90 -15.56 6.14
N TYR A 348 -2.59 -15.81 4.87
CA TYR A 348 -1.24 -15.64 4.31
C TYR A 348 -1.14 -14.52 3.27
N GLN A 349 -2.26 -14.02 2.74
CA GLN A 349 -2.32 -12.93 1.76
C GLN A 349 -3.59 -12.10 1.93
N GLY A 350 -3.63 -10.92 1.32
CA GLY A 350 -4.81 -10.05 1.28
C GLY A 350 -5.86 -10.50 0.27
N ALA A 351 -6.96 -9.75 0.17
CA ALA A 351 -8.01 -9.97 -0.80
C ALA A 351 -8.15 -8.77 -1.74
N GLY A 352 -8.38 -9.03 -3.03
CA GLY A 352 -8.50 -8.00 -4.07
C GLY A 352 -7.67 -8.31 -5.30
N SER A 353 -7.25 -7.27 -6.02
CA SER A 353 -6.46 -7.37 -7.24
C SER A 353 -5.10 -8.06 -7.03
N SER A 354 -4.53 -7.99 -5.82
CA SER A 354 -3.26 -8.60 -5.47
C SER A 354 -3.35 -10.09 -5.10
N LEU A 355 -4.52 -10.75 -5.24
CA LEU A 355 -4.70 -12.15 -4.90
C LEU A 355 -3.86 -13.07 -5.80
N VAL A 356 -3.02 -13.91 -5.21
CA VAL A 356 -2.14 -14.85 -5.92
C VAL A 356 -2.72 -16.27 -5.87
N ASN A 357 -2.73 -16.96 -7.01
CA ASN A 357 -2.92 -18.40 -7.07
C ASN A 357 -1.58 -19.09 -6.81
N SER A 358 -1.36 -19.57 -5.59
CA SER A 358 -0.04 -20.02 -5.16
C SER A 358 0.44 -21.27 -5.92
N ALA A 359 1.67 -21.23 -6.42
CA ALA A 359 2.30 -22.35 -7.13
C ALA A 359 2.52 -23.58 -6.24
N LYS A 360 2.70 -23.37 -4.95
CA LYS A 360 2.68 -24.43 -3.92
C LYS A 360 1.53 -24.17 -2.96
N GLN A 361 0.94 -25.25 -2.44
CA GLN A 361 -0.07 -25.15 -1.40
C GLN A 361 0.46 -24.29 -0.26
N PRO A 362 -0.24 -23.19 0.13
CA PRO A 362 0.18 -22.41 1.29
C PRO A 362 0.22 -23.27 2.55
N GLU A 363 1.33 -23.20 3.26
CA GLU A 363 1.56 -24.00 4.45
C GLU A 363 0.61 -23.59 5.58
N ALA A 364 0.02 -24.55 6.25
CA ALA A 364 -0.64 -24.35 7.53
C ALA A 364 0.27 -24.80 8.69
N ILE A 365 0.13 -24.17 9.85
CA ILE A 365 0.89 -24.57 11.05
C ILE A 365 0.72 -26.07 11.35
N LEU A 366 -0.50 -26.59 11.21
CA LEU A 366 -0.76 -28.01 11.48
C LEU A 366 -0.08 -28.96 10.49
N ASP A 367 0.25 -28.50 9.28
CA ASP A 367 0.94 -29.33 8.28
C ASP A 367 2.44 -29.45 8.60
N VAL A 368 3.03 -28.43 9.26
CA VAL A 368 4.49 -28.32 9.42
C VAL A 368 4.96 -28.42 10.87
N ILE A 369 4.09 -28.27 11.86
CA ILE A 369 4.48 -28.30 13.29
C ILE A 369 5.08 -29.63 13.72
N GLY A 370 4.70 -30.73 13.08
CA GLY A 370 5.28 -32.07 13.31
C GLY A 370 6.76 -32.20 12.95
N SER A 371 7.33 -31.22 12.25
CA SER A 371 8.78 -31.15 11.98
C SER A 371 9.59 -30.50 13.11
N THR A 372 8.93 -30.04 14.16
CA THR A 372 9.55 -29.43 15.35
C THR A 372 9.69 -30.46 16.48
N ASP A 373 10.56 -30.17 17.47
CA ASP A 373 10.73 -30.98 18.67
C ASP A 373 9.70 -30.63 19.77
N LEU A 374 8.58 -29.99 19.42
CA LEU A 374 7.52 -29.63 20.37
C LEU A 374 6.62 -30.83 20.67
N ASP A 375 6.16 -30.98 21.93
CA ASP A 375 5.13 -31.93 22.32
C ASP A 375 3.74 -31.29 22.10
N VAL A 376 3.15 -31.53 20.92
CA VAL A 376 1.85 -30.99 20.57
C VAL A 376 0.74 -31.79 21.20
N VAL A 377 0.13 -31.27 22.27
CA VAL A 377 -0.95 -31.94 23.01
C VAL A 377 -2.16 -32.22 22.13
N ALA A 378 -2.65 -31.21 21.44
CA ALA A 378 -3.72 -31.27 20.44
C ALA A 378 -3.92 -29.90 19.76
N TYR A 379 -4.85 -29.90 18.81
CA TYR A 379 -5.38 -28.71 18.16
C TYR A 379 -6.87 -28.52 18.44
N GLU A 380 -7.27 -27.28 18.70
CA GLU A 380 -8.68 -26.88 18.76
C GLU A 380 -8.91 -25.61 17.93
N GLN A 381 -9.96 -25.62 17.11
CA GLN A 381 -10.27 -24.48 16.24
C GLN A 381 -10.61 -23.21 17.03
N GLY A 382 -11.28 -23.34 18.17
CA GLY A 382 -11.59 -22.25 19.09
C GLY A 382 -12.64 -21.26 18.65
N TYR A 383 -12.59 -20.82 17.40
CA TYR A 383 -13.53 -19.84 16.80
C TYR A 383 -13.80 -20.18 15.32
N ILE A 384 -14.84 -19.56 14.77
CA ILE A 384 -15.14 -19.59 13.32
C ILE A 384 -14.94 -18.16 12.79
N ARG A 385 -14.21 -18.00 11.69
CA ARG A 385 -14.00 -16.71 11.02
C ARG A 385 -15.32 -16.01 10.76
N ASN A 386 -15.36 -14.70 11.00
CA ASN A 386 -16.51 -13.83 10.73
C ASN A 386 -17.82 -14.30 11.37
N ARG A 387 -17.74 -14.98 12.53
CA ARG A 387 -18.91 -15.47 13.27
C ARG A 387 -18.87 -14.94 14.69
N LYS A 388 -20.06 -14.95 15.30
CA LYS A 388 -20.21 -14.71 16.73
C LYS A 388 -19.48 -15.81 17.52
N PRO A 389 -19.09 -15.55 18.78
CA PRO A 389 -18.49 -16.54 19.65
C PRO A 389 -19.27 -17.86 19.68
N ASN A 390 -18.56 -18.98 19.58
CA ASN A 390 -19.16 -20.31 19.60
C ASN A 390 -18.78 -21.01 20.90
N GLN A 391 -19.72 -21.12 21.85
CA GLN A 391 -19.48 -21.67 23.17
C GLN A 391 -18.91 -23.11 23.15
N LYS A 392 -19.31 -23.95 22.20
CA LYS A 392 -18.79 -25.33 22.08
C LYS A 392 -17.31 -25.31 21.73
N LEU A 393 -16.93 -24.51 20.74
CA LEU A 393 -15.52 -24.42 20.33
C LEU A 393 -14.67 -23.74 21.41
N THR A 394 -15.17 -22.66 22.03
CA THR A 394 -14.49 -21.97 23.11
C THR A 394 -14.24 -22.93 24.28
N LYS A 395 -15.26 -23.69 24.70
CA LYS A 395 -15.13 -24.65 25.80
C LYS A 395 -14.09 -25.75 25.48
N ALA A 396 -14.09 -26.31 24.29
CA ALA A 396 -13.10 -27.30 23.88
C ALA A 396 -11.68 -26.74 23.93
N ALA A 397 -11.47 -25.53 23.42
CA ALA A 397 -10.18 -24.85 23.47
C ALA A 397 -9.71 -24.55 24.89
N VAL A 398 -10.60 -24.11 25.78
CA VAL A 398 -10.31 -23.91 27.21
C VAL A 398 -9.90 -25.22 27.91
N GLU A 399 -10.59 -26.32 27.64
CA GLU A 399 -10.21 -27.62 28.22
C GLU A 399 -8.87 -28.14 27.68
N LEU A 400 -8.52 -27.85 26.44
CA LEU A 400 -7.21 -28.13 25.88
C LEU A 400 -6.12 -27.27 26.55
N ALA A 401 -6.37 -25.98 26.71
CA ALA A 401 -5.41 -25.04 27.29
C ALA A 401 -4.98 -25.41 28.72
N LYS A 402 -5.84 -26.09 29.51
CA LYS A 402 -5.52 -26.59 30.87
C LYS A 402 -4.51 -27.73 30.85
N LYS A 403 -4.31 -28.42 29.72
CA LYS A 403 -3.46 -29.63 29.61
C LYS A 403 -2.08 -29.34 29.05
N ALA A 404 -1.82 -28.11 28.61
CA ALA A 404 -0.57 -27.70 27.99
C ALA A 404 0.23 -26.76 28.89
N ASP A 405 1.54 -26.80 28.78
CA ASP A 405 2.43 -25.84 29.45
C ASP A 405 2.29 -24.43 28.80
N ILE A 406 2.14 -24.38 27.48
CA ILE A 406 2.02 -23.17 26.69
C ILE A 406 0.85 -23.28 25.72
N VAL A 407 0.10 -22.21 25.56
CA VAL A 407 -0.92 -22.04 24.52
C VAL A 407 -0.34 -21.22 23.39
N LEU A 408 -0.34 -21.76 22.18
CA LEU A 408 -0.09 -21.03 20.95
C LEU A 408 -1.45 -20.64 20.34
N PHE A 409 -1.81 -19.37 20.47
CA PHE A 409 -3.06 -18.83 19.94
C PHE A 409 -2.80 -18.18 18.58
N PHE A 410 -3.45 -18.67 17.53
CA PHE A 410 -3.35 -18.17 16.17
C PHE A 410 -4.60 -17.37 15.82
N GLY A 411 -4.42 -16.06 15.57
CA GLY A 411 -5.51 -15.14 15.28
C GLY A 411 -5.04 -13.84 14.62
N GLY A 412 -5.96 -12.92 14.43
CA GLY A 412 -5.70 -11.64 13.77
C GLY A 412 -6.88 -11.18 12.93
N LEU A 413 -6.58 -10.46 11.83
CA LEU A 413 -7.60 -9.96 10.91
C LEU A 413 -7.92 -10.99 9.83
N ASP A 414 -9.20 -11.13 9.53
CA ASP A 414 -9.69 -12.02 8.48
C ASP A 414 -9.96 -11.25 7.16
N GLU A 415 -10.42 -11.95 6.15
CA GLU A 415 -10.63 -11.43 4.80
C GLU A 415 -11.75 -10.38 4.72
N ILE A 416 -12.67 -10.35 5.69
CA ILE A 416 -13.72 -9.33 5.80
C ILE A 416 -13.18 -8.06 6.46
N SER A 417 -12.20 -8.20 7.33
CA SER A 417 -11.58 -7.08 8.02
C SER A 417 -10.57 -6.32 7.14
N GLU A 418 -9.91 -7.01 6.21
CA GLU A 418 -8.88 -6.43 5.33
C GLU A 418 -9.08 -6.89 3.90
N SER A 419 -9.45 -5.97 3.02
CA SER A 419 -9.66 -6.24 1.60
C SER A 419 -9.59 -4.96 0.79
N GLU A 420 -9.23 -5.07 -0.47
CA GLU A 420 -9.47 -4.03 -1.44
C GLU A 420 -10.96 -3.70 -1.52
N GLY A 421 -11.29 -2.40 -1.66
CA GLY A 421 -12.65 -1.88 -1.73
C GLY A 421 -13.36 -1.72 -0.38
N LEU A 422 -12.69 -2.00 0.73
CA LEU A 422 -13.26 -2.00 2.07
C LEU A 422 -12.30 -1.34 3.07
N ASP A 423 -12.79 -0.38 3.85
CA ASP A 423 -12.10 0.10 5.05
C ASP A 423 -12.69 -0.53 6.31
N ARG A 424 -11.83 -0.76 7.30
CA ARG A 424 -12.25 -1.20 8.63
C ARG A 424 -13.04 -0.09 9.33
N THR A 425 -13.92 -0.47 10.25
CA THR A 425 -14.70 0.46 11.07
C THR A 425 -14.15 0.61 12.50
N HIS A 426 -13.23 -0.24 12.89
CA HIS A 426 -12.56 -0.27 14.21
C HIS A 426 -11.24 -1.02 14.12
N MET A 427 -10.36 -0.80 15.08
CA MET A 427 -9.07 -1.48 15.17
C MET A 427 -9.09 -2.82 15.90
N SER A 428 -10.19 -3.21 16.53
CA SER A 428 -10.27 -4.46 17.31
C SER A 428 -10.15 -5.70 16.42
N MET A 429 -9.67 -6.78 16.98
CA MET A 429 -9.79 -8.11 16.36
C MET A 429 -11.27 -8.56 16.31
N PRO A 430 -11.62 -9.57 15.50
CA PRO A 430 -12.94 -10.16 15.51
C PRO A 430 -13.36 -10.62 16.92
N THR A 431 -14.58 -10.23 17.36
CA THR A 431 -15.09 -10.47 18.72
C THR A 431 -14.98 -11.94 19.17
N ALA A 432 -15.14 -12.90 18.22
CA ALA A 432 -15.02 -14.32 18.56
C ALA A 432 -13.59 -14.70 19.03
N GLN A 433 -12.58 -14.09 18.45
CA GLN A 433 -11.18 -14.30 18.79
C GLN A 433 -10.85 -13.64 20.15
N GLU A 434 -11.29 -12.40 20.37
CA GLU A 434 -11.07 -11.70 21.63
C GLU A 434 -11.78 -12.40 22.80
N THR A 435 -13.04 -12.85 22.59
CA THR A 435 -13.76 -13.62 23.60
C THR A 435 -13.02 -14.90 23.98
N LEU A 436 -12.55 -15.66 22.96
CA LEU A 436 -11.79 -16.89 23.21
C LEU A 436 -10.51 -16.59 23.96
N LEU A 437 -9.74 -15.59 23.53
CA LEU A 437 -8.46 -15.25 24.16
C LEU A 437 -8.66 -14.84 25.63
N ASN A 438 -9.69 -14.07 25.93
CA ASN A 438 -10.05 -13.73 27.31
C ASN A 438 -10.36 -14.96 28.16
N GLU A 439 -11.11 -15.94 27.63
CA GLU A 439 -11.38 -17.20 28.34
C GLU A 439 -10.10 -18.03 28.57
N LEU A 440 -9.20 -18.08 27.56
CA LEU A 440 -7.93 -18.79 27.68
C LEU A 440 -7.04 -18.22 28.78
N THR A 441 -7.00 -16.88 28.93
CA THR A 441 -6.19 -16.21 29.97
C THR A 441 -6.63 -16.50 31.38
N THR A 442 -7.86 -17.00 31.56
CA THR A 442 -8.37 -17.40 32.89
C THR A 442 -7.80 -18.74 33.34
N VAL A 443 -7.40 -19.63 32.44
CA VAL A 443 -6.98 -20.99 32.70
C VAL A 443 -5.51 -21.30 32.43
N ASN A 444 -4.85 -20.52 31.57
CA ASN A 444 -3.42 -20.65 31.29
C ASN A 444 -2.77 -19.25 31.24
N LYS A 445 -1.65 -19.10 31.96
CA LYS A 445 -0.91 -17.82 32.00
C LYS A 445 0.21 -17.74 30.98
N ASN A 446 0.56 -18.85 30.37
CA ASN A 446 1.61 -18.95 29.36
C ASN A 446 1.00 -18.98 27.96
N ILE A 447 0.49 -17.85 27.50
CA ILE A 447 -0.10 -17.71 26.18
C ILE A 447 0.86 -16.92 25.28
N ILE A 448 1.12 -17.46 24.10
CA ILE A 448 1.81 -16.80 23.02
C ILE A 448 0.77 -16.54 21.92
N VAL A 449 0.57 -15.29 21.58
CA VAL A 449 -0.31 -14.89 20.48
C VAL A 449 0.51 -14.76 19.19
N VAL A 450 0.15 -15.54 18.20
CA VAL A 450 0.69 -15.50 16.85
C VAL A 450 -0.29 -14.76 15.95
N LEU A 451 0.08 -13.54 15.58
CA LEU A 451 -0.79 -12.62 14.83
C LEU A 451 -0.58 -12.75 13.33
N SER A 452 -1.69 -12.74 12.59
CA SER A 452 -1.74 -12.53 11.15
C SER A 452 -2.70 -11.37 10.85
N ALA A 453 -2.15 -10.21 10.49
CA ALA A 453 -2.88 -9.00 10.15
C ALA A 453 -2.01 -8.11 9.23
N GLY A 454 -2.61 -7.43 8.29
CA GLY A 454 -1.89 -6.53 7.37
C GLY A 454 -1.73 -5.11 7.89
N SER A 455 -2.35 -4.77 9.02
CA SER A 455 -2.22 -3.47 9.67
C SER A 455 -2.44 -3.55 11.18
N ALA A 456 -2.21 -2.42 11.87
CA ALA A 456 -2.30 -2.31 13.32
C ALA A 456 -3.69 -2.68 13.89
N ILE A 457 -3.67 -3.32 15.04
CA ILE A 457 -4.86 -3.72 15.82
C ILE A 457 -4.76 -3.24 17.26
N GLU A 458 -5.90 -3.05 17.91
CA GLU A 458 -5.97 -2.89 19.36
C GLU A 458 -5.74 -4.21 20.08
N MET A 459 -5.04 -4.15 21.22
CA MET A 459 -4.65 -5.32 22.00
C MET A 459 -5.07 -5.17 23.46
N PRO A 460 -6.38 -5.18 23.79
CA PRO A 460 -6.82 -5.08 25.18
C PRO A 460 -6.35 -6.26 26.05
N TRP A 461 -6.08 -7.39 25.43
CA TRP A 461 -5.57 -8.62 26.03
C TRP A 461 -4.04 -8.60 26.28
N TYR A 462 -3.31 -7.60 25.82
CA TYR A 462 -1.84 -7.47 25.95
C TYR A 462 -1.29 -7.74 27.37
N PRO A 463 -1.92 -7.27 28.47
CA PRO A 463 -1.40 -7.50 29.82
C PRO A 463 -1.48 -8.96 30.28
N TYR A 464 -2.27 -9.78 29.61
CA TYR A 464 -2.62 -11.14 30.06
C TYR A 464 -1.92 -12.25 29.28
N VAL A 465 -1.09 -11.93 28.31
CA VAL A 465 -0.32 -12.87 27.50
C VAL A 465 1.17 -12.62 27.66
N LYS A 466 2.00 -13.66 27.58
CA LYS A 466 3.45 -13.55 27.79
C LYS A 466 4.25 -13.35 26.49
N GLY A 467 3.77 -13.85 25.38
CA GLY A 467 4.42 -13.71 24.08
C GLY A 467 3.49 -13.15 23.01
N ILE A 468 4.02 -12.32 22.14
CA ILE A 468 3.32 -11.84 20.93
C ILE A 468 4.31 -11.87 19.78
N VAL A 469 4.00 -12.67 18.75
CA VAL A 469 4.78 -12.74 17.50
C VAL A 469 3.88 -12.37 16.34
N HIS A 470 4.30 -11.42 15.54
CA HIS A 470 3.50 -10.91 14.45
C HIS A 470 4.11 -11.27 13.10
N GLY A 471 3.39 -12.12 12.34
CA GLY A 471 3.83 -12.58 11.03
C GLY A 471 3.29 -11.77 9.87
N TYR A 472 2.47 -10.75 10.13
CA TYR A 472 1.72 -10.04 9.08
C TYR A 472 0.98 -11.03 8.17
N LEU A 473 1.07 -10.88 6.84
CA LEU A 473 0.58 -11.85 5.86
C LEU A 473 1.80 -12.48 5.18
N GLY A 474 2.22 -13.63 5.70
CA GLY A 474 3.55 -14.22 5.49
C GLY A 474 3.75 -14.98 4.18
N GLY A 475 2.79 -14.93 3.22
CA GLY A 475 2.90 -15.66 1.96
C GLY A 475 2.78 -17.17 2.11
N GLN A 476 3.08 -17.89 1.03
CA GLN A 476 2.85 -19.36 0.96
C GLN A 476 3.72 -20.20 1.90
N ALA A 477 4.85 -19.67 2.40
CA ALA A 477 5.79 -20.35 3.30
C ALA A 477 5.81 -19.78 4.72
N GLY A 478 4.79 -18.98 5.09
CA GLY A 478 4.74 -18.26 6.35
C GLY A 478 4.66 -19.15 7.59
N ALA A 479 4.09 -20.37 7.49
CA ALA A 479 3.96 -21.27 8.63
C ALA A 479 5.31 -21.87 9.06
N SER A 480 6.12 -22.34 8.12
CA SER A 480 7.49 -22.82 8.41
C SER A 480 8.36 -21.70 8.98
N ALA A 481 8.27 -20.50 8.38
CA ALA A 481 8.99 -19.33 8.89
C ALA A 481 8.61 -19.01 10.34
N MET A 482 7.32 -19.00 10.66
CA MET A 482 6.82 -18.75 12.00
C MET A 482 7.34 -19.79 13.01
N LEU A 483 7.30 -21.08 12.65
CA LEU A 483 7.82 -22.13 13.53
C LEU A 483 9.34 -22.03 13.75
N ASN A 484 10.11 -21.63 12.72
CA ASN A 484 11.54 -21.41 12.86
C ASN A 484 11.84 -20.27 13.85
N VAL A 485 11.04 -19.23 13.86
CA VAL A 485 11.15 -18.14 14.85
C VAL A 485 10.70 -18.62 16.23
N LEU A 486 9.53 -19.25 16.36
CA LEU A 486 9.01 -19.72 17.64
C LEU A 486 9.95 -20.71 18.35
N THR A 487 10.67 -21.53 17.59
CA THR A 487 11.61 -22.56 18.13
C THR A 487 13.05 -22.07 18.23
N GLY A 488 13.34 -20.83 17.82
CA GLY A 488 14.67 -20.26 17.90
C GLY A 488 15.67 -20.76 16.84
N LYS A 489 15.20 -21.48 15.81
CA LYS A 489 16.04 -21.78 14.64
C LYS A 489 16.42 -20.49 13.91
N VAL A 490 15.53 -19.50 13.91
CA VAL A 490 15.76 -18.16 13.43
C VAL A 490 15.52 -17.18 14.55
N ASN A 491 16.46 -16.27 14.77
CA ASN A 491 16.29 -15.16 15.69
C ASN A 491 15.48 -14.06 15.01
N PRO A 492 14.32 -13.62 15.54
CA PRO A 492 13.52 -12.57 14.93
C PRO A 492 14.31 -11.27 14.79
N SER A 493 14.24 -10.65 13.64
CA SER A 493 14.93 -9.39 13.32
C SER A 493 13.99 -8.31 12.82
N GLY A 494 12.73 -8.66 12.52
CA GLY A 494 11.76 -7.72 11.97
C GLY A 494 11.47 -6.55 12.91
N LYS A 495 11.32 -5.35 12.33
CA LYS A 495 10.94 -4.12 13.02
C LYS A 495 9.68 -3.54 12.37
N LEU A 496 8.70 -3.09 13.17
CA LEU A 496 7.42 -2.58 12.68
C LEU A 496 7.59 -1.43 11.67
N ASN A 497 6.88 -1.51 10.57
CA ASN A 497 6.80 -0.47 9.54
C ASN A 497 5.70 0.57 9.80
N GLU A 498 4.95 0.41 10.87
CA GLU A 498 3.87 1.30 11.31
C GLU A 498 3.76 1.32 12.83
N THR A 499 3.23 2.43 13.35
CA THR A 499 2.92 2.58 14.77
C THR A 499 1.68 1.78 15.14
N TYR A 500 1.72 1.08 16.27
CA TYR A 500 0.55 0.45 16.88
C TYR A 500 -0.02 1.35 17.97
N PRO A 501 -1.11 2.08 17.73
CA PRO A 501 -1.77 2.89 18.79
C PRO A 501 -2.36 1.99 19.87
N ILE A 502 -2.61 2.55 21.05
CA ILE A 502 -3.32 1.83 22.11
C ILE A 502 -4.80 1.75 21.75
N HIS A 503 -5.38 2.85 21.27
CA HIS A 503 -6.77 2.96 20.83
C HIS A 503 -6.85 3.67 19.48
N TYR A 504 -7.88 3.38 18.69
CA TYR A 504 -8.12 4.05 17.40
C TYR A 504 -8.26 5.56 17.57
N GLU A 505 -8.91 6.00 18.65
CA GLU A 505 -9.07 7.41 18.99
C GLU A 505 -7.73 8.14 19.18
N ASP A 506 -6.64 7.41 19.38
CA ASP A 506 -5.30 7.98 19.50
C ASP A 506 -4.66 8.36 18.17
N THR A 507 -5.21 7.84 17.07
CA THR A 507 -4.63 8.09 15.74
C THR A 507 -4.74 9.55 15.30
N PRO A 508 -3.75 10.09 14.58
CA PRO A 508 -3.78 11.49 14.12
C PRO A 508 -4.97 11.79 13.21
N ALA A 509 -5.31 10.86 12.31
CA ALA A 509 -6.40 11.04 11.35
C ALA A 509 -7.81 10.70 11.89
N TYR A 510 -7.97 10.37 13.18
CA TYR A 510 -9.24 9.89 13.77
C TYR A 510 -10.45 10.76 13.43
N ALA A 511 -10.31 12.08 13.53
CA ALA A 511 -11.39 13.02 13.26
C ALA A 511 -11.68 13.23 11.76
N TYR A 512 -10.77 12.81 10.88
CA TYR A 512 -10.79 13.14 9.45
C TYR A 512 -10.92 11.90 8.55
N TYR A 513 -10.82 10.72 9.12
CA TYR A 513 -10.93 9.44 8.39
C TYR A 513 -12.25 8.72 8.73
N PRO A 514 -12.95 8.08 7.78
CA PRO A 514 -12.52 7.88 6.40
C PRO A 514 -12.67 9.13 5.53
N SER A 515 -13.81 9.78 5.47
CA SER A 515 -14.04 10.98 4.67
C SER A 515 -15.45 11.53 4.89
N LYS A 516 -15.67 12.78 4.48
CA LYS A 516 -16.98 13.33 4.15
C LYS A 516 -17.56 12.62 2.93
N GLU A 517 -18.72 13.05 2.42
CA GLU A 517 -19.37 12.39 1.29
C GLU A 517 -18.53 12.43 -0.01
N ARG A 518 -17.79 13.51 -0.27
CA ARG A 518 -17.04 13.74 -1.51
C ARG A 518 -15.57 14.09 -1.32
N SER A 519 -15.12 14.36 -0.10
CA SER A 519 -13.71 14.73 0.14
C SER A 519 -13.15 14.11 1.42
N SER A 520 -11.87 13.86 1.42
CA SER A 520 -11.06 13.46 2.57
C SER A 520 -10.05 14.55 2.85
N GLU A 521 -10.18 15.23 3.98
CA GLU A 521 -9.29 16.32 4.36
C GLU A 521 -8.10 15.79 5.16
N TYR A 522 -6.90 16.10 4.71
CA TYR A 522 -5.63 15.64 5.29
C TYR A 522 -5.12 16.66 6.31
N ARG A 523 -5.98 16.98 7.30
CA ARG A 523 -5.74 18.06 8.29
C ARG A 523 -4.61 17.74 9.26
N GLU A 524 -4.25 16.47 9.41
CA GLU A 524 -3.11 16.06 10.23
C GLU A 524 -1.76 16.46 9.63
N SER A 525 -1.71 16.85 8.34
CA SER A 525 -0.52 17.32 7.64
C SER A 525 0.65 16.33 7.77
N LEU A 526 1.83 16.78 8.14
CA LEU A 526 3.05 15.96 8.29
C LEU A 526 2.97 14.92 9.42
N TYR A 527 1.96 15.02 10.29
CA TYR A 527 1.89 14.24 11.54
C TYR A 527 1.21 12.89 11.33
N VAL A 528 1.70 12.11 10.38
CA VAL A 528 1.27 10.74 10.11
C VAL A 528 2.09 9.75 10.94
N GLY A 529 1.46 8.75 11.53
CA GLY A 529 2.13 7.69 12.27
C GLY A 529 3.01 8.21 13.40
N TYR A 530 4.23 7.66 13.53
CA TYR A 530 5.17 8.00 14.61
C TYR A 530 5.50 9.50 14.68
N ARG A 531 5.42 10.24 13.57
CA ARG A 531 5.65 11.68 13.54
C ARG A 531 4.72 12.42 14.50
N TYR A 532 3.46 11.99 14.58
CA TYR A 532 2.49 12.50 15.54
C TYR A 532 2.85 12.08 16.97
N TYR A 533 2.93 10.79 17.23
CA TYR A 533 3.07 10.25 18.59
C TYR A 533 4.33 10.74 19.28
N THR A 534 5.45 10.83 18.57
CA THR A 534 6.71 11.33 19.12
C THR A 534 6.66 12.83 19.41
N THR A 535 6.01 13.62 18.52
CA THR A 535 5.92 15.06 18.68
C THR A 535 5.08 15.48 19.89
N VAL A 536 3.94 14.79 20.09
CA VAL A 536 3.06 15.12 21.24
C VAL A 536 3.37 14.30 22.50
N GLY A 537 4.40 13.46 22.46
CA GLY A 537 4.79 12.59 23.59
C GLY A 537 3.70 11.57 23.97
N LYS A 538 2.91 11.09 23.01
CA LYS A 538 1.83 10.16 23.28
C LYS A 538 2.33 8.72 23.25
N SER A 539 1.94 7.94 24.26
CA SER A 539 2.26 6.50 24.36
C SER A 539 1.56 5.71 23.26
N THR A 540 2.26 4.70 22.75
CA THR A 540 1.76 3.73 21.78
C THR A 540 1.81 2.32 22.37
N ARG A 541 1.12 1.36 21.78
CA ARG A 541 1.28 -0.04 22.12
C ARG A 541 2.67 -0.51 21.69
N PHE A 542 3.05 -0.20 20.46
CA PHE A 542 4.39 -0.38 19.92
C PHE A 542 4.70 0.78 18.97
N PRO A 543 5.87 1.41 19.10
CA PRO A 543 6.26 2.47 18.19
C PRO A 543 6.69 1.92 16.82
N PHE A 544 6.70 2.79 15.82
CA PHE A 544 7.34 2.54 14.53
C PHE A 544 8.80 2.11 14.73
N GLY A 545 9.26 1.12 13.99
CA GLY A 545 10.60 0.58 14.07
C GLY A 545 10.83 -0.37 15.26
N TYR A 546 9.80 -0.71 16.05
CA TYR A 546 9.92 -1.60 17.20
C TYR A 546 9.94 -3.07 16.79
N GLY A 547 10.79 -3.85 17.45
CA GLY A 547 10.86 -5.29 17.38
C GLY A 547 11.94 -5.81 18.33
N LEU A 548 11.65 -6.90 19.03
CA LEU A 548 12.56 -7.57 19.96
C LEU A 548 13.38 -8.64 19.24
N SER A 549 14.49 -9.04 19.85
CA SER A 549 15.35 -10.13 19.42
C SER A 549 15.55 -11.12 20.57
N TYR A 550 16.03 -12.32 20.27
CA TYR A 550 16.51 -13.29 21.29
C TYR A 550 17.91 -12.95 21.81
N THR A 551 18.54 -11.92 21.26
CA THR A 551 19.80 -11.36 21.74
C THR A 551 19.63 -9.88 22.12
N THR A 552 20.69 -9.24 22.59
CA THR A 552 20.70 -7.82 22.96
C THR A 552 21.84 -7.10 22.24
N PHE A 553 21.65 -5.81 21.99
CA PHE A 553 22.62 -4.98 21.28
C PHE A 553 23.00 -3.75 22.11
N GLU A 554 24.24 -3.29 21.97
CA GLU A 554 24.77 -2.07 22.55
C GLU A 554 25.24 -1.15 21.43
N TYR A 555 24.93 0.14 21.54
CA TYR A 555 25.33 1.16 20.61
C TYR A 555 26.31 2.12 21.28
N LYS A 556 27.39 2.51 20.55
CA LYS A 556 28.41 3.40 21.10
C LYS A 556 29.15 4.19 20.02
N ASP A 557 29.98 5.12 20.45
CA ASP A 557 30.99 5.82 19.63
C ASP A 557 30.42 6.61 18.44
N LEU A 558 29.29 7.32 18.65
CA LEU A 558 28.70 8.14 17.58
C LEU A 558 29.63 9.26 17.15
N LYS A 559 29.89 9.32 15.86
CA LYS A 559 30.55 10.42 15.16
C LYS A 559 29.63 10.97 14.10
N VAL A 560 29.47 12.28 14.07
CA VAL A 560 28.66 13.00 13.06
C VAL A 560 29.56 13.87 12.24
N ASP A 561 29.53 13.74 10.93
CA ASP A 561 30.22 14.60 9.98
C ASP A 561 29.22 15.18 8.94
N ALA A 562 29.71 15.95 7.98
CA ALA A 562 28.88 16.59 6.97
C ALA A 562 28.23 15.59 5.97
N GLU A 563 28.73 14.37 5.90
CA GLU A 563 28.30 13.36 4.93
C GLU A 563 27.47 12.23 5.56
N GLY A 564 27.43 12.16 6.90
CA GLY A 564 26.69 11.09 7.56
C GLY A 564 27.05 10.87 9.03
N VAL A 565 26.68 9.70 9.51
CA VAL A 565 26.95 9.26 10.87
C VAL A 565 27.69 7.93 10.86
N THR A 566 28.65 7.79 11.77
CA THR A 566 29.35 6.52 12.03
C THR A 566 29.22 6.18 13.51
N PHE A 567 28.92 4.93 13.82
CA PHE A 567 28.79 4.43 15.18
C PHE A 567 29.05 2.93 15.22
N THR A 568 29.20 2.37 16.42
CA THR A 568 29.47 0.95 16.62
C THR A 568 28.26 0.26 17.21
N ILE A 569 27.91 -0.92 16.69
CA ILE A 569 26.91 -1.83 17.26
C ILE A 569 27.59 -3.12 17.70
N LYS A 570 27.27 -3.60 18.90
CA LYS A 570 27.77 -4.85 19.46
C LYS A 570 26.63 -5.77 19.86
N ASN A 571 26.74 -7.04 19.51
CA ASN A 571 25.85 -8.08 20.05
C ASN A 571 26.37 -8.46 21.46
N THR A 572 25.58 -8.13 22.48
CA THR A 572 25.93 -8.38 23.89
C THR A 572 25.30 -9.65 24.45
N GLY A 573 24.47 -10.34 23.66
CA GLY A 573 23.82 -11.59 24.06
C GLY A 573 24.60 -12.83 23.60
N ASN A 574 23.93 -13.98 23.65
CA ASN A 574 24.54 -15.30 23.49
C ASN A 574 24.17 -16.01 22.17
N VAL A 575 23.33 -15.38 21.32
CA VAL A 575 22.93 -15.94 20.04
C VAL A 575 23.21 -14.93 18.91
N PRO A 576 23.46 -15.39 17.68
CA PRO A 576 23.57 -14.51 16.54
C PRO A 576 22.29 -13.72 16.37
N GLY A 577 22.38 -12.47 15.93
CA GLY A 577 21.22 -11.63 15.70
C GLY A 577 21.47 -10.52 14.72
N THR A 578 20.40 -10.03 14.14
CA THR A 578 20.42 -8.89 13.23
C THR A 578 19.75 -7.71 13.91
N GLU A 579 20.44 -6.57 13.91
CA GLU A 579 19.91 -5.29 14.39
C GLU A 579 19.66 -4.32 13.25
N ILE A 580 18.65 -3.49 13.42
CA ILE A 580 18.28 -2.44 12.46
C ILE A 580 18.38 -1.10 13.19
N ALA A 581 19.46 -0.39 12.93
CA ALA A 581 19.70 0.94 13.47
C ALA A 581 19.03 1.99 12.57
N GLN A 582 18.27 2.90 13.18
CA GLN A 582 17.43 3.87 12.51
C GLN A 582 17.97 5.28 12.77
N LEU A 583 18.29 6.01 11.69
CA LEU A 583 18.73 7.41 11.76
C LEU A 583 17.50 8.33 11.71
N TYR A 584 17.33 9.10 12.75
CA TYR A 584 16.33 10.15 12.83
C TYR A 584 16.98 11.53 12.87
N VAL A 585 16.36 12.49 12.19
CA VAL A 585 16.80 13.89 12.17
C VAL A 585 15.67 14.76 12.66
N GLY A 586 15.99 15.71 13.52
CA GLY A 586 15.07 16.69 14.06
C GLY A 586 15.65 18.10 14.06
N LYS A 587 14.77 19.12 14.04
CA LYS A 587 15.17 20.53 14.18
C LYS A 587 14.01 21.32 14.78
N SER A 588 14.28 22.07 15.84
CA SER A 588 13.35 23.07 16.33
C SER A 588 13.43 24.34 15.47
N SER A 589 12.29 24.86 15.06
CA SER A 589 12.20 26.09 14.27
C SER A 589 11.00 26.93 14.71
N GLU A 590 11.11 28.24 14.61
CA GLU A 590 10.01 29.19 14.82
C GLU A 590 9.29 29.55 13.51
N THR A 591 9.83 29.10 12.37
CA THR A 591 9.33 29.46 11.03
C THR A 591 9.03 28.27 10.12
N VAL A 592 9.37 27.05 10.57
CA VAL A 592 9.02 25.78 9.89
C VAL A 592 8.51 24.80 10.93
N PHE A 593 7.23 24.48 10.91
CA PHE A 593 6.70 23.42 11.77
C PHE A 593 7.19 22.05 11.27
N ARG A 594 7.58 21.20 12.18
CA ARG A 594 8.13 19.87 11.88
C ARG A 594 7.74 18.86 12.98
N PRO A 595 7.64 17.56 12.65
CA PRO A 595 7.76 16.52 13.66
C PRO A 595 9.07 16.66 14.42
N VAL A 596 9.11 16.26 15.70
CA VAL A 596 10.35 16.34 16.50
C VAL A 596 11.48 15.49 15.90
N ARG A 597 11.12 14.49 15.12
CA ARG A 597 12.07 13.63 14.40
C ARG A 597 11.43 12.96 13.20
N GLU A 598 12.24 12.71 12.19
CA GLU A 598 11.86 12.02 10.95
C GLU A 598 12.95 11.02 10.58
N LEU A 599 12.56 9.83 10.14
CA LEU A 599 13.49 8.82 9.63
C LEU A 599 14.18 9.35 8.35
N LYS A 600 15.51 9.30 8.34
CA LYS A 600 16.34 9.77 7.22
C LYS A 600 17.41 8.76 6.81
N GLY A 601 17.40 7.58 7.41
CA GLY A 601 18.29 6.49 7.06
C GLY A 601 18.11 5.29 7.98
N PHE A 602 18.58 4.15 7.54
CA PHE A 602 18.65 2.94 8.35
C PHE A 602 19.76 2.02 7.84
N VAL A 603 20.20 1.12 8.72
CA VAL A 603 21.18 0.08 8.36
C VAL A 603 20.85 -1.21 9.09
N ARG A 604 20.86 -2.31 8.36
CA ARG A 604 20.69 -3.68 8.86
C ARG A 604 22.04 -4.33 9.08
N VAL A 605 22.31 -4.87 10.27
CA VAL A 605 23.62 -5.41 10.65
C VAL A 605 23.46 -6.76 11.33
N GLU A 606 24.05 -7.80 10.75
CA GLU A 606 24.14 -9.13 11.36
C GLU A 606 25.40 -9.24 12.22
N LEU A 607 25.27 -9.73 13.46
CA LEU A 607 26.33 -9.82 14.44
C LEU A 607 26.32 -11.18 15.17
N GLN A 608 27.49 -11.80 15.24
CA GLN A 608 27.70 -12.97 16.09
C GLN A 608 27.76 -12.57 17.59
N PRO A 609 27.54 -13.49 18.54
CA PRO A 609 27.72 -13.21 19.96
C PRO A 609 29.05 -12.57 20.27
N GLY A 610 29.05 -11.41 20.93
CA GLY A 610 30.24 -10.64 21.27
C GLY A 610 30.86 -9.84 20.13
N GLU A 611 30.41 -10.03 18.87
CA GLU A 611 30.90 -9.27 17.71
C GLU A 611 30.43 -7.81 17.79
N GLU A 612 31.34 -6.91 17.36
CA GLU A 612 31.01 -5.50 17.17
C GLU A 612 31.42 -5.05 15.76
N LYS A 613 30.61 -4.18 15.17
CA LYS A 613 30.85 -3.58 13.85
C LYS A 613 30.67 -2.08 13.90
N GLU A 614 31.61 -1.36 13.30
CA GLU A 614 31.44 0.05 12.96
C GLU A 614 30.55 0.12 11.71
N VAL A 615 29.50 0.92 11.74
CA VAL A 615 28.53 1.12 10.65
C VAL A 615 28.40 2.58 10.31
N ARG A 616 28.09 2.88 9.05
CA ARG A 616 27.86 4.23 8.57
C ARG A 616 26.50 4.35 7.90
N ILE A 617 25.77 5.43 8.20
CA ILE A 617 24.58 5.86 7.46
C ILE A 617 24.91 7.22 6.83
N GLY A 618 24.92 7.29 5.49
CA GLY A 618 25.17 8.52 4.75
C GLY A 618 23.96 9.45 4.77
N PHE A 619 24.22 10.75 4.69
CA PHE A 619 23.19 11.74 4.41
C PHE A 619 22.96 11.81 2.90
N ASP A 620 21.70 12.01 2.52
CA ASP A 620 21.29 12.20 1.14
C ASP A 620 20.57 13.56 0.98
N ASP A 621 20.10 13.86 -0.22
CA ASP A 621 19.36 15.07 -0.53
C ASP A 621 18.05 15.22 0.25
N LYS A 622 17.54 14.15 0.85
CA LYS A 622 16.29 14.13 1.62
C LYS A 622 16.51 14.35 3.12
N THR A 623 17.75 14.32 3.59
CA THR A 623 18.08 14.28 5.01
C THR A 623 17.63 15.53 5.75
N PHE A 624 17.88 16.73 5.19
CA PHE A 624 17.64 18.01 5.86
C PHE A 624 16.58 18.87 5.21
N ARG A 625 16.08 18.48 4.03
CA ARG A 625 15.16 19.26 3.22
C ARG A 625 13.76 19.34 3.81
N PHE A 626 13.05 20.41 3.49
CA PHE A 626 11.61 20.57 3.59
C PHE A 626 11.08 21.21 2.30
N TYR A 627 9.80 21.07 2.01
CA TYR A 627 9.21 21.72 0.86
C TYR A 627 8.71 23.13 1.26
N ASP A 628 9.26 24.15 0.64
CA ASP A 628 8.87 25.53 0.89
C ASP A 628 7.87 26.00 -0.18
N THR A 629 6.61 26.15 0.21
CA THR A 629 5.53 26.58 -0.70
C THR A 629 5.66 28.05 -1.19
N ARG A 630 6.59 28.82 -0.63
CA ARG A 630 6.87 30.19 -1.10
C ARG A 630 7.79 30.22 -2.31
N THR A 631 8.75 29.29 -2.34
CA THR A 631 9.72 29.15 -3.45
C THR A 631 9.33 28.06 -4.42
N ASP A 632 8.29 27.27 -4.06
CA ASP A 632 7.81 26.11 -4.78
C ASP A 632 8.94 25.10 -5.06
N SER A 633 9.78 24.87 -4.03
CA SER A 633 10.98 24.04 -4.14
C SER A 633 11.40 23.42 -2.82
N TRP A 634 12.26 22.39 -2.93
CA TRP A 634 12.92 21.79 -1.78
C TRP A 634 14.01 22.73 -1.25
N GLU A 635 13.91 23.08 0.02
CA GLU A 635 14.82 23.98 0.71
C GLU A 635 15.42 23.33 1.96
N ILE A 636 16.55 23.83 2.41
CA ILE A 636 17.19 23.45 3.67
C ILE A 636 17.24 24.69 4.55
N GLU A 637 16.62 24.64 5.72
CA GLU A 637 16.68 25.72 6.69
C GLU A 637 18.02 25.69 7.42
N SER A 638 18.75 26.82 7.45
CA SER A 638 20.03 26.97 8.17
C SER A 638 19.85 26.69 9.68
N GLY A 639 20.87 26.14 10.31
CA GLY A 639 20.98 25.98 11.77
C GLY A 639 21.34 24.58 12.24
N THR A 640 21.18 24.36 13.54
CA THR A 640 21.58 23.12 14.19
C THR A 640 20.47 22.07 14.07
N TYR A 641 20.82 20.92 13.53
CA TYR A 641 19.97 19.72 13.47
C TYR A 641 20.38 18.72 14.54
N GLN A 642 19.40 18.12 15.17
CA GLN A 642 19.59 16.97 16.07
C GLN A 642 19.71 15.71 15.23
N ILE A 643 20.74 14.93 15.47
CA ILE A 643 21.05 13.68 14.80
C ILE A 643 20.93 12.56 15.82
N MET A 644 20.02 11.64 15.58
CA MET A 644 19.65 10.62 16.56
C MET A 644 19.71 9.23 15.96
N ILE A 645 20.32 8.29 16.66
CA ILE A 645 20.22 6.87 16.31
C ILE A 645 19.26 6.21 17.30
N GLY A 646 18.25 5.52 16.76
CA GLY A 646 17.24 4.83 17.55
C GLY A 646 17.16 3.35 17.25
N GLU A 647 16.74 2.57 18.24
CA GLU A 647 16.24 1.20 18.06
C GLU A 647 14.82 1.19 17.50
N ASN A 648 14.09 2.29 17.70
CA ASN A 648 12.75 2.57 17.18
C ASN A 648 12.46 4.07 17.33
N ALA A 649 11.33 4.55 16.81
CA ALA A 649 11.01 5.98 16.80
C ALA A 649 10.85 6.64 18.17
N GLN A 650 10.65 5.89 19.24
CA GLN A 650 10.51 6.42 20.61
C GLN A 650 11.77 6.24 21.47
N GLN A 651 12.67 5.34 21.11
CA GLN A 651 13.86 5.01 21.88
C GLN A 651 15.12 5.40 21.11
N MET A 652 15.65 6.57 21.42
CA MET A 652 16.96 7.03 20.91
C MET A 652 18.07 6.53 21.83
N VAL A 653 19.12 5.96 21.25
CA VAL A 653 20.25 5.34 21.96
C VAL A 653 21.53 6.14 21.83
N LEU A 654 21.67 6.90 20.71
CA LEU A 654 22.77 7.82 20.51
C LEU A 654 22.23 9.14 19.98
N GLU A 655 22.81 10.26 20.42
CA GLU A 655 22.41 11.60 20.02
C GLU A 655 23.64 12.46 19.72
N GLY A 656 23.53 13.27 18.67
CA GLY A 656 24.52 14.22 18.25
C GLY A 656 23.84 15.45 17.61
N ALA A 657 24.64 16.35 17.12
CA ALA A 657 24.15 17.54 16.42
C ALA A 657 25.06 17.88 15.25
N LEU A 658 24.48 18.56 14.26
CA LEU A 658 25.20 19.06 13.10
C LEU A 658 24.69 20.47 12.75
N ASP A 659 25.61 21.41 12.59
CA ASP A 659 25.28 22.72 12.04
C ASP A 659 25.27 22.65 10.52
N VAL A 660 24.11 22.90 9.94
CA VAL A 660 23.90 22.87 8.48
C VAL A 660 23.72 24.28 7.96
N LYS A 661 24.55 24.64 6.97
CA LYS A 661 24.32 25.84 6.17
C LYS A 661 23.25 25.50 5.13
N GLY A 662 22.04 26.01 5.35
CA GLY A 662 20.91 25.77 4.47
C GLY A 662 20.89 26.67 3.24
N THR A 663 19.83 26.51 2.47
CA THR A 663 19.49 27.35 1.30
C THR A 663 18.65 28.55 1.71
N VAL A 664 17.94 28.44 2.85
CA VAL A 664 17.11 29.51 3.42
C VAL A 664 17.38 29.68 4.91
N GLU A 665 17.17 30.89 5.41
CA GLU A 665 17.29 31.21 6.84
C GLU A 665 15.97 30.97 7.61
N ASN A 666 14.82 30.99 6.93
CA ASN A 666 13.50 30.75 7.52
C ASN A 666 12.51 30.21 6.50
N GLY A 667 11.51 29.47 6.96
CA GLY A 667 10.49 28.82 6.14
C GLY A 667 9.18 29.60 6.00
N GLY A 668 9.05 30.79 6.57
CA GLY A 668 7.92 31.69 6.37
C GLY A 668 6.60 31.33 7.02
N TYR A 669 6.49 30.20 7.71
CA TYR A 669 5.32 29.89 8.51
C TYR A 669 5.32 30.73 9.80
N LYS A 670 4.14 31.15 10.24
CA LYS A 670 3.98 31.91 11.48
C LYS A 670 3.36 31.04 12.56
N LYS A 671 4.08 30.89 13.65
CA LYS A 671 3.66 30.04 14.77
C LYS A 671 2.35 30.54 15.40
N GLU A 672 2.12 31.85 15.39
CA GLU A 672 0.88 32.45 15.89
C GLU A 672 -0.35 32.15 15.03
N GLU A 673 -0.12 31.94 13.72
CA GLU A 673 -1.19 31.57 12.77
C GLU A 673 -1.49 30.07 12.79
N LEU A 674 -0.48 29.23 13.03
CA LEU A 674 -0.55 27.76 12.94
C LEU A 674 -0.02 27.05 14.21
N PRO A 675 -0.40 27.47 15.43
CA PRO A 675 0.19 26.95 16.68
C PRO A 675 -0.03 25.44 16.84
N GLU A 676 -1.12 24.90 16.32
CA GLU A 676 -1.43 23.46 16.37
C GLU A 676 -0.41 22.65 15.59
N TYR A 677 -0.02 23.11 14.40
CA TYR A 677 0.98 22.43 13.57
C TYR A 677 2.38 22.55 14.16
N PHE A 678 2.75 23.68 14.77
CA PHE A 678 4.03 23.81 15.48
C PHE A 678 4.12 22.94 16.73
N SER A 679 3.00 22.62 17.36
CA SER A 679 2.96 21.79 18.57
C SER A 679 2.61 20.33 18.30
N GLY A 680 2.19 19.98 17.07
CA GLY A 680 1.68 18.65 16.72
C GLY A 680 0.29 18.33 17.26
N LYS A 681 -0.41 19.30 17.89
CA LYS A 681 -1.77 19.10 18.44
C LYS A 681 -2.85 19.21 17.36
N ILE A 682 -2.84 18.25 16.42
CA ILE A 682 -3.58 18.32 15.17
C ILE A 682 -4.93 17.59 15.19
N LYS A 683 -5.40 17.10 16.31
CA LYS A 683 -6.66 16.32 16.35
C LYS A 683 -7.94 17.13 16.15
N ASP A 684 -7.87 18.44 16.32
CA ASP A 684 -9.03 19.35 16.22
C ASP A 684 -8.61 20.62 15.47
N ILE A 685 -8.29 20.46 14.20
CA ILE A 685 -7.91 21.56 13.33
C ILE A 685 -9.16 22.24 12.77
N SER A 686 -9.33 23.53 13.07
CA SER A 686 -10.44 24.33 12.53
C SER A 686 -10.31 24.54 11.02
N ASP A 687 -11.43 24.85 10.36
CA ASP A 687 -11.45 25.19 8.93
C ASP A 687 -10.58 26.42 8.65
N GLU A 688 -10.54 27.40 9.55
CA GLU A 688 -9.68 28.57 9.43
C GLU A 688 -8.19 28.18 9.38
N LYS A 689 -7.73 27.33 10.31
CA LYS A 689 -6.34 26.90 10.38
C LYS A 689 -5.95 26.03 9.20
N PHE A 690 -6.83 25.10 8.82
CA PHE A 690 -6.58 24.27 7.65
C PHE A 690 -6.57 25.08 6.35
N ARG A 691 -7.44 26.09 6.20
CA ARG A 691 -7.42 27.00 5.06
C ARG A 691 -6.12 27.78 4.93
N ILE A 692 -5.56 28.25 6.06
CA ILE A 692 -4.25 28.93 6.07
C ILE A 692 -3.16 27.97 5.56
N LEU A 693 -3.13 26.74 6.06
CA LEU A 693 -2.16 25.73 5.62
C LEU A 693 -2.36 25.33 4.16
N TYR A 694 -3.60 25.05 3.78
CA TYR A 694 -3.99 24.59 2.44
C TYR A 694 -3.79 25.67 1.36
N GLY A 695 -3.84 26.94 1.76
CA GLY A 695 -3.62 28.09 0.86
C GLY A 695 -4.77 28.38 -0.12
N ARG A 696 -5.91 27.71 0.02
CA ARG A 696 -7.12 27.86 -0.82
C ARG A 696 -8.38 27.61 -0.01
N GLU A 697 -9.55 27.86 -0.61
CA GLU A 697 -10.82 27.50 0.01
C GLU A 697 -10.96 25.97 0.11
N ILE A 698 -11.43 25.51 1.27
CA ILE A 698 -11.70 24.07 1.49
C ILE A 698 -12.95 23.71 0.68
N PRO A 699 -12.89 22.67 -0.18
CA PRO A 699 -14.06 22.26 -0.92
C PRO A 699 -15.14 21.73 0.04
N ASP A 700 -16.42 22.06 -0.26
CA ASP A 700 -17.52 21.48 0.49
C ASP A 700 -17.66 19.99 0.16
N GLY A 701 -17.10 19.15 1.01
CA GLY A 701 -17.17 17.70 0.89
C GLY A 701 -18.53 17.09 1.28
N SER A 702 -19.51 17.89 1.62
CA SER A 702 -20.85 17.43 1.98
C SER A 702 -21.68 17.08 0.75
N TRP A 703 -22.82 16.44 0.98
CA TRP A 703 -23.75 16.12 -0.09
C TRP A 703 -24.41 17.37 -0.68
N SER A 704 -24.32 17.56 -2.00
CA SER A 704 -24.82 18.75 -2.71
C SER A 704 -26.29 18.70 -3.15
N GLY A 705 -27.03 17.61 -2.83
CA GLY A 705 -28.46 17.45 -3.18
C GLY A 705 -28.75 16.88 -4.56
N GLU A 706 -27.79 16.81 -5.48
CA GLU A 706 -27.92 16.21 -6.80
C GLU A 706 -26.82 15.18 -7.07
N ILE A 707 -27.19 14.08 -7.75
CA ILE A 707 -26.26 13.06 -8.22
C ILE A 707 -25.44 13.60 -9.38
N GLN A 708 -24.15 13.44 -9.31
CA GLN A 708 -23.20 13.75 -10.39
C GLN A 708 -22.63 12.45 -10.98
N MET A 709 -22.02 12.56 -12.16
CA MET A 709 -21.40 11.41 -12.86
C MET A 709 -20.32 10.73 -12.03
N ASN A 710 -19.62 11.50 -11.21
CA ASN A 710 -18.54 11.04 -10.34
C ASN A 710 -18.99 10.56 -8.97
N ASP A 711 -20.29 10.66 -8.66
CA ASP A 711 -20.80 10.11 -7.41
C ASP A 711 -20.86 8.58 -7.48
N ALA A 712 -20.49 7.93 -6.38
CA ALA A 712 -20.53 6.48 -6.27
C ALA A 712 -21.96 5.94 -6.25
N VAL A 713 -22.15 4.71 -6.73
CA VAL A 713 -23.47 4.04 -6.74
C VAL A 713 -24.10 4.01 -5.35
N CYS A 714 -23.31 3.86 -4.28
CA CYS A 714 -23.84 3.92 -2.91
C CYS A 714 -24.49 5.27 -2.57
N GLN A 715 -24.10 6.36 -3.23
CA GLN A 715 -24.66 7.71 -3.05
C GLN A 715 -25.98 7.91 -3.81
N LEU A 716 -26.35 7.01 -4.73
CA LEU A 716 -27.70 7.02 -5.32
C LEU A 716 -28.83 6.95 -4.28
N TYR A 717 -28.53 6.53 -3.07
CA TYR A 717 -29.44 6.58 -1.93
C TYR A 717 -29.97 8.00 -1.68
N TYR A 718 -29.15 9.03 -1.88
CA TYR A 718 -29.50 10.44 -1.71
C TYR A 718 -30.29 11.02 -2.89
N GLY A 719 -30.23 10.38 -4.06
CA GLY A 719 -30.93 10.82 -5.27
C GLY A 719 -32.46 10.80 -5.13
N LYS A 720 -33.16 11.53 -6.01
CA LYS A 720 -34.63 11.58 -6.07
C LYS A 720 -35.25 10.32 -6.73
N GLY A 721 -34.42 9.52 -7.43
CA GLY A 721 -34.83 8.34 -8.17
C GLY A 721 -35.08 7.12 -7.31
N ILE A 722 -36.30 6.49 -7.37
CA ILE A 722 -36.57 5.27 -6.59
C ILE A 722 -35.72 4.10 -7.01
N LEU A 723 -35.38 3.98 -8.30
CA LEU A 723 -34.55 2.89 -8.85
C LEU A 723 -33.15 2.92 -8.26
N GLY A 724 -32.53 4.10 -8.13
CA GLY A 724 -31.21 4.24 -7.50
C GLY A 724 -31.22 3.80 -6.03
N LYS A 725 -32.25 4.20 -5.28
CA LYS A 725 -32.41 3.76 -3.87
C LYS A 725 -32.60 2.26 -3.76
N LEU A 726 -33.38 1.64 -4.68
CA LEU A 726 -33.56 0.20 -4.71
C LEU A 726 -32.26 -0.54 -5.02
N LEU A 727 -31.49 -0.05 -6.00
CA LEU A 727 -30.17 -0.61 -6.32
C LEU A 727 -29.24 -0.57 -5.10
N CYS A 728 -29.16 0.56 -4.43
CA CYS A 728 -28.37 0.69 -3.20
C CYS A 728 -28.81 -0.31 -2.12
N ALA A 729 -30.13 -0.47 -1.94
CA ALA A 729 -30.67 -1.41 -0.95
C ALA A 729 -30.30 -2.87 -1.29
N ILE A 730 -30.37 -3.25 -2.56
CA ILE A 730 -29.98 -4.58 -3.04
C ILE A 730 -28.49 -4.80 -2.81
N LEU A 731 -27.62 -3.86 -3.20
CA LEU A 731 -26.18 -3.99 -2.99
C LEU A 731 -25.83 -4.09 -1.51
N LYS A 732 -26.45 -3.26 -0.64
CA LYS A 732 -26.29 -3.36 0.82
C LYS A 732 -26.71 -4.72 1.38
N LEU A 733 -27.81 -5.29 0.86
CA LEU A 733 -28.24 -6.61 1.26
C LEU A 733 -27.23 -7.69 0.84
N LEU A 734 -26.71 -7.60 -0.38
CA LEU A 734 -25.70 -8.53 -0.87
C LEU A 734 -24.40 -8.43 -0.07
N LEU A 735 -23.98 -7.24 0.33
CA LEU A 735 -22.83 -7.04 1.23
C LEU A 735 -23.09 -7.69 2.60
N LYS A 736 -24.27 -7.50 3.21
CA LYS A 736 -24.62 -8.17 4.46
C LYS A 736 -24.61 -9.71 4.34
N ILE A 737 -25.04 -10.24 3.20
CA ILE A 737 -24.98 -11.69 2.93
C ILE A 737 -23.52 -12.14 2.80
N SER A 738 -22.68 -11.34 2.17
CA SER A 738 -21.24 -11.56 2.06
C SER A 738 -20.58 -11.62 3.44
N ASP A 739 -20.85 -10.63 4.29
CA ASP A 739 -20.39 -10.59 5.68
C ASP A 739 -20.86 -11.84 6.46
N TRP A 740 -22.14 -12.21 6.26
CA TRP A 740 -22.66 -13.42 6.87
C TRP A 740 -21.97 -14.69 6.39
N LYS A 741 -21.54 -14.77 5.12
CA LYS A 741 -20.80 -15.90 4.55
C LYS A 741 -19.32 -15.93 4.96
N GLY A 742 -18.80 -14.85 5.50
CA GLY A 742 -17.40 -14.75 5.93
C GLY A 742 -16.40 -14.57 4.79
N LYS A 743 -16.86 -14.14 3.61
CA LYS A 743 -15.99 -13.83 2.47
C LYS A 743 -16.46 -12.55 1.80
N PRO A 744 -15.56 -11.57 1.56
CA PRO A 744 -15.92 -10.33 0.89
C PRO A 744 -16.37 -10.64 -0.55
N ASN A 745 -17.48 -10.04 -0.96
CA ASN A 745 -17.89 -10.08 -2.36
C ASN A 745 -17.32 -8.85 -3.07
N LEU A 746 -16.14 -9.02 -3.63
CA LEU A 746 -15.38 -7.94 -4.28
C LEU A 746 -16.17 -7.27 -5.42
N ASN A 747 -16.94 -8.03 -6.20
CA ASN A 747 -17.80 -7.47 -7.25
C ASN A 747 -18.84 -6.52 -6.67
N VAL A 748 -19.51 -6.91 -5.59
CA VAL A 748 -20.52 -6.07 -4.96
C VAL A 748 -19.88 -4.84 -4.33
N LEU A 749 -18.73 -5.00 -3.65
CA LEU A 749 -17.97 -3.88 -3.06
C LEU A 749 -17.53 -2.89 -4.13
N PHE A 750 -16.96 -3.39 -5.22
CA PHE A 750 -16.52 -2.56 -6.34
C PHE A 750 -17.71 -1.79 -6.95
N ASN A 751 -18.80 -2.47 -7.31
CA ASN A 751 -19.99 -1.81 -7.86
C ASN A 751 -20.63 -0.83 -6.89
N TYR A 752 -20.60 -1.10 -5.59
CA TYR A 752 -21.16 -0.23 -4.55
C TYR A 752 -20.40 1.10 -4.44
N ASN A 753 -19.07 1.06 -4.57
CA ASN A 753 -18.18 2.22 -4.46
C ASN A 753 -17.82 2.87 -5.80
N MET A 754 -18.18 2.23 -6.94
CA MET A 754 -17.86 2.73 -8.28
C MET A 754 -18.72 3.95 -8.63
N PRO A 755 -18.14 5.01 -9.23
CA PRO A 755 -18.92 6.13 -9.75
C PRO A 755 -19.75 5.72 -10.98
N ILE A 756 -20.82 6.47 -11.27
CA ILE A 756 -21.72 6.16 -12.38
C ILE A 756 -20.94 6.12 -13.71
N ARG A 757 -20.01 7.06 -13.94
CA ARG A 757 -19.13 7.07 -15.12
C ARG A 757 -18.28 5.81 -15.26
N GLY A 758 -17.95 5.16 -14.15
CA GLY A 758 -17.14 3.95 -14.13
C GLY A 758 -17.73 2.82 -14.99
N TYR A 759 -19.05 2.74 -15.10
CA TYR A 759 -19.69 1.78 -16.00
C TYR A 759 -19.32 2.02 -17.46
N ALA A 760 -19.16 3.28 -17.89
CA ALA A 760 -18.70 3.58 -19.25
C ALA A 760 -17.24 3.17 -19.48
N LYS A 761 -16.41 3.23 -18.44
CA LYS A 761 -14.99 2.89 -18.52
C LYS A 761 -14.69 1.39 -18.37
N MET A 762 -15.55 0.64 -17.65
CA MET A 762 -15.28 -0.76 -17.26
C MET A 762 -16.04 -1.80 -18.09
N THR A 763 -16.96 -1.40 -18.97
CA THR A 763 -17.81 -2.34 -19.73
C THR A 763 -17.37 -2.53 -21.18
N GLY A 764 -16.17 -2.07 -21.58
CA GLY A 764 -15.64 -2.24 -22.94
C GLY A 764 -16.54 -1.64 -24.03
N GLY A 765 -17.21 -0.50 -23.73
CA GLY A 765 -18.10 0.18 -24.66
C GLY A 765 -19.56 -0.31 -24.67
N ILE A 766 -19.94 -1.26 -23.80
CA ILE A 766 -21.36 -1.68 -23.66
C ILE A 766 -22.20 -0.55 -23.10
N VAL A 767 -21.72 0.12 -22.07
CA VAL A 767 -22.30 1.36 -21.54
C VAL A 767 -21.45 2.53 -22.06
N THR A 768 -22.08 3.49 -22.73
CA THR A 768 -21.39 4.70 -23.19
C THR A 768 -21.48 5.81 -22.16
N MET A 769 -20.62 6.84 -22.27
CA MET A 769 -20.68 8.01 -21.37
C MET A 769 -22.07 8.69 -21.44
N LYS A 770 -22.64 8.84 -22.64
CA LYS A 770 -23.99 9.36 -22.83
C LYS A 770 -25.09 8.53 -22.13
N MET A 771 -24.90 7.20 -22.06
CA MET A 771 -25.80 6.33 -21.29
C MET A 771 -25.65 6.56 -19.77
N ALA A 772 -24.44 6.75 -19.29
CA ALA A 772 -24.16 7.06 -17.88
C ALA A 772 -24.72 8.45 -17.49
N GLU A 773 -24.64 9.45 -18.36
CA GLU A 773 -25.31 10.76 -18.19
C GLU A 773 -26.84 10.60 -18.06
N ALA A 774 -27.45 9.83 -18.96
CA ALA A 774 -28.87 9.55 -18.92
C ALA A 774 -29.30 8.83 -17.62
N LEU A 775 -28.46 7.91 -17.11
CA LEU A 775 -28.68 7.26 -15.81
C LEU A 775 -28.60 8.27 -14.66
N THR A 776 -27.69 9.22 -14.74
CA THR A 776 -27.54 10.31 -13.74
C THR A 776 -28.76 11.22 -13.74
N GLU A 777 -29.30 11.59 -14.93
CA GLU A 777 -30.57 12.34 -15.05
C GLU A 777 -31.72 11.56 -14.39
N MET A 778 -31.81 10.26 -14.63
CA MET A 778 -32.85 9.41 -14.03
C MET A 778 -32.72 9.35 -12.49
N ALA A 779 -31.49 9.27 -11.99
CA ALA A 779 -31.19 9.26 -10.55
C ALA A 779 -31.61 10.58 -9.87
N ASN A 780 -31.54 11.70 -10.59
CA ASN A 780 -32.00 13.02 -10.16
C ASN A 780 -33.52 13.23 -10.30
N GLY A 781 -34.26 12.22 -10.76
CA GLY A 781 -35.72 12.25 -10.84
C GLY A 781 -36.27 12.63 -12.22
N HIS A 782 -35.41 12.95 -13.20
CA HIS A 782 -35.80 13.28 -14.58
C HIS A 782 -36.09 12.01 -15.42
N ARG A 783 -37.03 11.17 -14.97
CA ARG A 783 -37.25 9.82 -15.49
C ARG A 783 -37.57 9.79 -16.99
N ILE A 784 -38.52 10.62 -17.45
CA ILE A 784 -38.94 10.60 -18.87
C ILE A 784 -37.81 11.08 -19.77
N LYS A 785 -37.17 12.19 -19.41
CA LYS A 785 -36.04 12.77 -20.13
C LYS A 785 -34.85 11.81 -20.17
N GLY A 786 -34.45 11.30 -18.99
CA GLY A 786 -33.35 10.36 -18.89
C GLY A 786 -33.61 9.04 -19.63
N THR A 787 -34.84 8.49 -19.58
CA THR A 787 -35.17 7.30 -20.38
C THR A 787 -35.10 7.54 -21.88
N ALA A 788 -35.60 8.70 -22.37
CA ALA A 788 -35.49 9.07 -23.76
C ALA A 788 -34.02 9.22 -24.21
N HIS A 789 -33.18 9.86 -23.38
CA HIS A 789 -31.74 10.00 -23.65
C HIS A 789 -31.02 8.63 -23.60
N LEU A 790 -31.38 7.75 -22.67
CA LEU A 790 -30.82 6.42 -22.58
C LEU A 790 -31.12 5.57 -23.82
N ILE A 791 -32.37 5.60 -24.30
CA ILE A 791 -32.77 4.91 -25.53
C ILE A 791 -32.02 5.49 -26.72
N LYS A 792 -31.95 6.83 -26.83
CA LYS A 792 -31.21 7.50 -27.89
C LYS A 792 -29.73 7.12 -27.90
N ALA A 793 -29.08 7.12 -26.72
CA ALA A 793 -27.69 6.73 -26.58
C ALA A 793 -27.46 5.23 -26.87
N ALA A 794 -28.43 4.36 -26.53
CA ALA A 794 -28.35 2.93 -26.83
C ALA A 794 -28.51 2.61 -28.35
N ILE A 795 -29.28 3.44 -29.07
CA ILE A 795 -29.49 3.29 -30.53
C ILE A 795 -28.29 3.87 -31.28
N ASN A 796 -27.82 5.04 -30.90
CA ASN A 796 -26.69 5.74 -31.50
C ASN A 796 -25.43 5.38 -30.69
N ARG A 797 -24.98 4.15 -30.78
CA ARG A 797 -23.70 3.67 -30.14
C ARG A 797 -22.50 4.22 -30.94
N ASP A 798 -22.29 5.50 -30.85
CA ASP A 798 -21.11 6.20 -31.37
C ASP A 798 -20.17 6.54 -30.20
#